data_b34604b6cbeefb09bb2e710d2e6d2aed
#
_entry.id   b34604b6cbeefb09bb2e710d2e6d2aed
#
_cell.length_a   1.000
_cell.length_b   1.000
_cell.length_c   1.000
_cell.angle_alpha   90.00
_cell.angle_beta   90.00
_cell.angle_gamma   90.00
#
_symmetry.space_group_name_H-M   'P 1'
#
loop_
_entity.id
_entity.type
_entity.pdbx_description
1 polymer ?
#
loop_
_entity_poly.entity_id
_entity_poly.type
_entity_poly.pdbx_seq_one_letter_code
_entity_poly.pdbx_strand_id
1 'polypeptide(L)'
;MEQDKLIIRGARENNLKNISLEIPRNKMVVMTGLSGSGKTSLAFDTIYAEGQRRYVESLSAYARMFLGGVEKPDVEQIEGLSPAISIDQKTTSNNPRSTVGTVTEIYDYLRLLYARCGVPYCPTHNIPITGQDISEMVAQVMSLEDGTRLTVMAPIIRNKKGTFKDQFAKLQKDGYVRVRVDGEIKLLEDDIELEKNKRHNIDVVIDRIIKKEEAKGRIHDSLETALNLAAGMAIVLEGDQEELFSSNYACRICGFSVPKLEPRLFSFNAPLGACDTCKGLGFTEEVDVDLLIPDKELSIREGAIRFYKNIVDTENIEWQTFETLMKAYKISLDVPVKKLTKKQMEIILHGSDRPISYKITSSGGNTYMRNDYIEGIKDMIERRYVETSSAMSKDWYHSFMIESKCPTCGGKRLNEQALSVRVGDRNIIEFTEQSVVNAMDWLEKTELTETQAKIAEQVIKEIGSRLRFLKDVGLDYLTLDRLAGTLSGGEAQRIRLATQIGSRLSGVLYVLDEPSIGLHQRDNAKLIDTLKNMRDLGNSLIVVEHDEETMLNADWIVDIGPGAGIHGGEVIFNGTPEEILKSEDSITGKYLSGRLRIDVPEQRRKGTGKAAELIGVSEHNLKHINVKFPLGKLVLVTGVSGSGKSTLVNECFMKAVQQNLGYTRIHPGKYEKVKGLNNIDKLVQIDQNPIGRTPRSNPATYTGVFDDIRSVFANTPEARLRGYDKGRFSFNVKGGRCEACWGDGVKVISMNFLPDVYVPCEVCHGKRYNEETLQCTFKGKNIYDVLEMTVEEGLELFANQPKIRNKLQTLCDVGLGYLKLGQSSTTLSGGEAQRVKLASELQKRATGKTVYILDEPTTGLHTDDVKRLIAVLEAIVDTGNTVIVIEHNLDVIKCADWIIDLGPEGGDNGGMIIAEGTPEQVAENPNSWTGQYLKKTLKWTKAKKEKKQK
;
A
#
# COMPACT_ATOMS: atom_id res chain seq x y z
N MET A 1 -43.04 17.14 6.97
CA MET A 1 -42.29 18.08 6.12
C MET A 1 -40.85 17.60 6.12
N GLU A 2 -40.32 17.20 4.99
CA GLU A 2 -38.90 16.93 4.87
C GLU A 2 -38.16 18.24 5.14
N GLN A 3 -37.18 18.20 6.02
CA GLN A 3 -36.39 19.36 6.37
C GLN A 3 -35.39 19.59 5.23
N ASP A 4 -35.56 20.64 4.43
CA ASP A 4 -34.74 20.90 3.23
C ASP A 4 -33.33 21.40 3.53
N LYS A 5 -33.00 21.58 4.82
CA LYS A 5 -31.73 22.12 5.28
C LYS A 5 -31.14 21.32 6.41
N LEU A 6 -29.82 21.28 6.46
CA LEU A 6 -29.03 20.88 7.61
C LEU A 6 -28.74 22.17 8.42
N ILE A 7 -29.19 22.22 9.68
CA ILE A 7 -29.03 23.38 10.54
C ILE A 7 -28.09 23.00 11.68
N ILE A 8 -26.96 23.70 11.78
CA ILE A 8 -25.94 23.53 12.78
C ILE A 8 -25.96 24.73 13.72
N ARG A 9 -25.98 24.51 15.04
CA ARG A 9 -25.96 25.55 16.05
C ARG A 9 -24.87 25.30 17.07
N GLY A 10 -24.05 26.31 17.31
CA GLY A 10 -23.07 26.30 18.37
C GLY A 10 -21.96 25.27 18.26
N ALA A 11 -21.37 25.06 17.09
CA ALA A 11 -20.23 24.17 16.90
C ALA A 11 -18.95 24.81 17.44
N ARG A 12 -18.25 24.11 18.37
CA ARG A 12 -17.03 24.58 19.07
C ARG A 12 -15.88 23.57 19.02
N GLU A 13 -15.99 22.54 18.19
CA GLU A 13 -14.97 21.50 18.10
C GLU A 13 -13.62 22.09 17.64
N ASN A 14 -12.53 21.72 18.30
CA ASN A 14 -11.17 22.18 18.02
C ASN A 14 -11.03 23.73 18.03
N ASN A 15 -10.85 24.34 16.85
CA ASN A 15 -10.67 25.79 16.70
C ASN A 15 -11.96 26.53 16.26
N LEU A 16 -13.10 25.84 16.18
CA LEU A 16 -14.35 26.47 15.76
C LEU A 16 -14.88 27.46 16.81
N LYS A 17 -15.26 28.65 16.36
CA LYS A 17 -15.69 29.77 17.23
C LYS A 17 -17.22 29.85 17.30
N ASN A 18 -17.87 28.87 17.93
CA ASN A 18 -19.31 28.83 18.14
C ASN A 18 -20.11 29.04 16.83
N ILE A 19 -19.75 28.24 15.80
CA ILE A 19 -20.34 28.38 14.46
C ILE A 19 -21.81 27.97 14.47
N SER A 20 -22.65 28.81 13.86
CA SER A 20 -24.03 28.47 13.49
C SER A 20 -24.26 28.75 12.02
N LEU A 21 -24.70 27.73 11.27
CA LEU A 21 -24.93 27.85 9.84
C LEU A 21 -26.06 26.93 9.35
N GLU A 22 -26.63 27.29 8.20
CA GLU A 22 -27.60 26.48 7.48
C GLU A 22 -27.05 26.13 6.11
N ILE A 23 -27.08 24.84 5.75
CA ILE A 23 -26.67 24.35 4.43
C ILE A 23 -27.80 23.54 3.78
N PRO A 24 -27.97 23.60 2.45
CA PRO A 24 -29.04 22.88 1.77
C PRO A 24 -28.77 21.40 1.75
N ARG A 25 -29.83 20.57 1.87
CA ARG A 25 -29.76 19.11 1.70
C ARG A 25 -29.92 18.74 0.22
N ASN A 26 -29.50 17.50 -0.10
CA ASN A 26 -29.54 16.95 -1.48
C ASN A 26 -28.79 17.84 -2.48
N LYS A 27 -27.70 18.45 -2.02
CA LYS A 27 -26.83 19.34 -2.77
C LYS A 27 -25.37 18.94 -2.57
N MET A 28 -24.53 19.34 -3.49
CA MET A 28 -23.08 19.28 -3.37
C MET A 28 -22.58 20.57 -2.71
N VAL A 29 -22.20 20.47 -1.45
CA VAL A 29 -21.70 21.59 -0.64
C VAL A 29 -20.19 21.46 -0.54
N VAL A 30 -19.44 22.48 -0.96
CA VAL A 30 -17.99 22.53 -0.82
C VAL A 30 -17.61 23.37 0.40
N MET A 31 -16.85 22.80 1.32
CA MET A 31 -16.22 23.50 2.44
C MET A 31 -14.78 23.83 2.09
N THR A 32 -14.45 25.11 2.08
CA THR A 32 -13.14 25.63 1.68
C THR A 32 -12.58 26.62 2.70
N GLY A 33 -11.36 27.13 2.48
CA GLY A 33 -10.63 28.06 3.35
C GLY A 33 -9.16 27.68 3.53
N LEU A 34 -8.39 28.46 4.23
CA LEU A 34 -6.96 28.23 4.48
C LEU A 34 -6.70 26.89 5.18
N SER A 35 -5.49 26.35 5.02
CA SER A 35 -5.08 25.18 5.81
C SER A 35 -5.11 25.48 7.30
N GLY A 36 -5.73 24.58 8.11
CA GLY A 36 -5.90 24.81 9.54
C GLY A 36 -7.02 25.79 9.91
N SER A 37 -7.87 26.23 8.98
CA SER A 37 -8.97 27.15 9.30
C SER A 37 -10.16 26.51 10.03
N GLY A 38 -10.25 25.17 10.11
CA GLY A 38 -11.33 24.45 10.80
C GLY A 38 -12.30 23.71 9.88
N LYS A 39 -12.01 23.60 8.58
CA LYS A 39 -12.85 22.88 7.60
C LYS A 39 -13.12 21.43 8.02
N THR A 40 -12.06 20.67 8.29
CA THR A 40 -12.12 19.28 8.71
C THR A 40 -12.80 19.15 10.07
N SER A 41 -12.57 20.09 10.99
CA SER A 41 -13.25 20.13 12.30
C SER A 41 -14.77 20.30 12.16
N LEU A 42 -15.24 21.12 11.21
CA LEU A 42 -16.67 21.25 10.95
C LEU A 42 -17.25 20.04 10.22
N ALA A 43 -16.60 19.60 9.13
CA ALA A 43 -17.11 18.53 8.27
C ALA A 43 -17.04 17.14 8.94
N PHE A 44 -15.88 16.78 9.50
CA PHE A 44 -15.61 15.43 10.03
C PHE A 44 -15.81 15.36 11.55
N ASP A 45 -15.15 16.24 12.32
CA ASP A 45 -15.16 16.14 13.78
C ASP A 45 -16.50 16.62 14.39
N THR A 46 -17.31 17.39 13.63
CA THR A 46 -18.64 17.85 14.07
C THR A 46 -19.77 17.15 13.33
N ILE A 47 -19.94 17.39 12.03
CA ILE A 47 -21.14 16.94 11.29
C ILE A 47 -21.14 15.42 11.12
N TYR A 48 -20.04 14.85 10.60
CA TYR A 48 -19.94 13.41 10.42
C TYR A 48 -19.95 12.67 11.76
N ALA A 49 -19.19 13.14 12.73
CA ALA A 49 -19.10 12.50 14.07
C ALA A 49 -20.47 12.43 14.75
N GLU A 50 -21.26 13.51 14.70
CA GLU A 50 -22.64 13.52 15.24
C GLU A 50 -23.57 12.58 14.45
N GLY A 51 -23.44 12.52 13.12
CA GLY A 51 -24.21 11.60 12.28
C GLY A 51 -23.91 10.15 12.60
N GLN A 52 -22.63 9.80 12.73
CA GLN A 52 -22.19 8.46 13.13
C GLN A 52 -22.65 8.11 14.54
N ARG A 53 -22.52 9.04 15.50
CA ARG A 53 -22.97 8.85 16.88
C ARG A 53 -24.46 8.49 16.95
N ARG A 54 -25.33 9.28 16.27
CA ARG A 54 -26.78 9.01 16.22
C ARG A 54 -27.10 7.66 15.57
N TYR A 55 -26.39 7.31 14.52
CA TYR A 55 -26.54 6.01 13.86
C TYR A 55 -26.18 4.87 14.82
N VAL A 56 -25.01 4.94 15.48
CA VAL A 56 -24.56 3.94 16.45
C VAL A 56 -25.51 3.84 17.65
N GLU A 57 -26.04 4.96 18.14
CA GLU A 57 -27.03 4.98 19.23
C GLU A 57 -28.36 4.31 18.85
N SER A 58 -28.73 4.32 17.57
CA SER A 58 -29.93 3.62 17.06
C SER A 58 -29.81 2.10 17.03
N LEU A 59 -28.58 1.57 17.13
CA LEU A 59 -28.30 0.14 17.10
C LEU A 59 -28.60 -0.52 18.44
N SER A 60 -28.72 -1.86 18.43
CA SER A 60 -28.89 -2.64 19.67
C SER A 60 -27.73 -2.46 20.65
N ALA A 61 -27.98 -2.62 21.96
CA ALA A 61 -26.94 -2.53 22.99
C ALA A 61 -25.76 -3.49 22.72
N TYR A 62 -26.04 -4.67 22.16
CA TYR A 62 -25.03 -5.65 21.78
C TYR A 62 -24.12 -5.11 20.64
N ALA A 63 -24.70 -4.55 19.58
CA ALA A 63 -23.92 -3.97 18.48
C ALA A 63 -23.09 -2.77 18.94
N ARG A 64 -23.60 -1.94 19.85
CA ARG A 64 -22.87 -0.80 20.44
C ARG A 64 -21.64 -1.23 21.24
N MET A 65 -21.69 -2.39 21.94
CA MET A 65 -20.51 -2.93 22.63
C MET A 65 -19.35 -3.25 21.69
N PHE A 66 -19.63 -3.65 20.45
CA PHE A 66 -18.59 -3.95 19.45
C PHE A 66 -18.08 -2.72 18.71
N LEU A 67 -18.94 -1.71 18.52
CA LEU A 67 -18.59 -0.49 17.78
C LEU A 67 -17.92 0.59 18.64
N GLY A 68 -17.88 0.39 19.95
CA GLY A 68 -17.35 1.38 20.90
C GLY A 68 -18.27 2.59 21.08
N GLY A 69 -18.03 3.37 22.14
CA GLY A 69 -18.70 4.65 22.35
C GLY A 69 -18.12 5.72 21.43
N VAL A 70 -18.95 6.39 20.66
CA VAL A 70 -18.56 7.57 19.89
C VAL A 70 -18.74 8.78 20.81
N GLU A 71 -17.68 9.56 21.05
CA GLU A 71 -17.76 10.77 21.84
C GLU A 71 -18.68 11.78 21.17
N LYS A 72 -19.45 12.52 21.98
CA LYS A 72 -20.33 13.58 21.47
C LYS A 72 -19.46 14.77 21.09
N PRO A 73 -19.52 15.27 19.84
CA PRO A 73 -18.81 16.48 19.47
C PRO A 73 -19.34 17.71 20.23
N ASP A 74 -18.47 18.70 20.42
CA ASP A 74 -18.84 19.96 21.06
C ASP A 74 -19.70 20.81 20.11
N VAL A 75 -20.97 20.49 20.07
CA VAL A 75 -21.99 21.18 19.28
C VAL A 75 -23.31 21.21 20.09
N GLU A 76 -23.98 22.34 20.06
CA GLU A 76 -25.27 22.48 20.76
C GLU A 76 -26.34 21.62 20.11
N GLN A 77 -26.55 21.77 18.81
CA GLN A 77 -27.58 21.05 18.07
C GLN A 77 -27.27 20.94 16.58
N ILE A 78 -27.61 19.79 15.98
CA ILE A 78 -27.65 19.60 14.52
C ILE A 78 -29.01 19.01 14.14
N GLU A 79 -29.76 19.71 13.29
CA GLU A 79 -31.05 19.29 12.75
C GLU A 79 -30.93 18.89 11.28
N GLY A 80 -31.80 18.00 10.80
CA GLY A 80 -31.83 17.57 9.40
C GLY A 80 -30.71 16.58 9.00
N LEU A 81 -30.01 15.99 9.95
CA LEU A 81 -28.90 15.08 9.72
C LEU A 81 -29.39 13.72 9.23
N SER A 82 -28.88 13.29 8.08
CA SER A 82 -29.05 11.93 7.51
C SER A 82 -27.96 10.98 8.03
N PRO A 83 -28.12 9.63 7.86
CA PRO A 83 -27.02 8.70 8.08
C PRO A 83 -25.78 9.16 7.31
N ALA A 84 -24.63 9.24 8.00
CA ALA A 84 -23.43 9.84 7.43
C ALA A 84 -22.39 8.78 7.11
N ILE A 85 -21.72 8.92 5.97
CA ILE A 85 -20.61 8.09 5.51
C ILE A 85 -19.42 9.00 5.21
N SER A 86 -18.24 8.70 5.77
CA SER A 86 -17.01 9.43 5.47
C SER A 86 -16.16 8.69 4.43
N ILE A 87 -15.52 9.48 3.57
CA ILE A 87 -14.51 9.01 2.62
C ILE A 87 -13.27 9.88 2.82
N ASP A 88 -12.44 9.45 3.78
CA ASP A 88 -11.22 10.15 4.17
C ASP A 88 -9.98 9.63 3.42
N GLN A 89 -8.86 10.35 3.55
CA GLN A 89 -7.58 9.95 2.97
C GLN A 89 -6.82 8.90 3.79
N LYS A 90 -7.28 8.57 5.02
CA LYS A 90 -6.50 7.74 5.92
C LYS A 90 -6.24 6.35 5.35
N THR A 91 -4.99 6.09 5.26
CA THR A 91 -4.21 4.86 5.09
C THR A 91 -4.88 3.66 4.41
N THR A 92 -4.31 3.31 3.29
CA THR A 92 -4.35 1.98 2.68
C THR A 92 -4.03 0.91 3.74
N SER A 93 -4.74 -0.19 3.66
CA SER A 93 -4.44 -1.37 4.47
C SER A 93 -3.00 -1.84 4.19
N ASN A 94 -2.17 -1.91 5.21
CA ASN A 94 -0.83 -2.51 5.12
C ASN A 94 -0.86 -4.05 5.05
N ASN A 95 -2.05 -4.64 4.90
CA ASN A 95 -2.19 -6.08 4.76
C ASN A 95 -1.70 -6.51 3.36
N PRO A 96 -0.63 -7.33 3.26
CA PRO A 96 -0.08 -7.77 1.97
C PRO A 96 -1.04 -8.66 1.16
N ARG A 97 -2.15 -9.07 1.75
CA ARG A 97 -3.20 -9.85 1.07
C ARG A 97 -4.30 -9.00 0.47
N SER A 98 -4.38 -7.72 0.80
CA SER A 98 -5.39 -6.81 0.24
C SER A 98 -4.96 -6.33 -1.15
N THR A 99 -5.83 -6.51 -2.14
CA THR A 99 -5.65 -6.03 -3.52
C THR A 99 -6.81 -5.13 -3.93
N VAL A 100 -6.65 -4.39 -5.03
CA VAL A 100 -7.76 -3.61 -5.61
C VAL A 100 -8.99 -4.50 -5.80
N GLY A 101 -8.83 -5.69 -6.38
CA GLY A 101 -9.94 -6.63 -6.60
C GLY A 101 -10.65 -7.07 -5.32
N THR A 102 -9.92 -7.24 -4.20
CA THR A 102 -10.54 -7.63 -2.92
C THR A 102 -11.21 -6.46 -2.21
N VAL A 103 -10.63 -5.26 -2.28
CA VAL A 103 -11.21 -4.05 -1.65
C VAL A 103 -12.49 -3.60 -2.37
N THR A 104 -12.57 -3.82 -3.68
CA THR A 104 -13.75 -3.51 -4.51
C THR A 104 -14.78 -4.64 -4.54
N GLU A 105 -14.53 -5.75 -3.84
CA GLU A 105 -15.34 -6.98 -3.85
C GLU A 105 -15.42 -7.67 -5.23
N ILE A 106 -14.76 -7.14 -6.26
CA ILE A 106 -14.77 -7.74 -7.61
C ILE A 106 -14.21 -9.15 -7.56
N TYR A 107 -13.18 -9.38 -6.74
CA TYR A 107 -12.56 -10.69 -6.59
C TYR A 107 -13.52 -11.75 -6.03
N ASP A 108 -14.48 -11.37 -5.18
CA ASP A 108 -15.47 -12.28 -4.63
C ASP A 108 -16.46 -12.75 -5.70
N TYR A 109 -16.87 -11.84 -6.58
CA TYR A 109 -17.68 -12.20 -7.75
C TYR A 109 -16.90 -13.02 -8.78
N LEU A 110 -15.61 -12.73 -8.98
CA LEU A 110 -14.75 -13.56 -9.85
C LEU A 110 -14.64 -14.99 -9.33
N ARG A 111 -14.41 -15.17 -8.03
CA ARG A 111 -14.38 -16.52 -7.42
C ARG A 111 -15.68 -17.29 -7.67
N LEU A 112 -16.83 -16.60 -7.61
CA LEU A 112 -18.11 -17.20 -7.92
C LEU A 112 -18.24 -17.55 -9.41
N LEU A 113 -17.82 -16.67 -10.30
CA LEU A 113 -17.81 -16.88 -11.75
C LEU A 113 -16.98 -18.10 -12.13
N TYR A 114 -15.73 -18.17 -11.65
CA TYR A 114 -14.83 -19.29 -11.94
C TYR A 114 -15.30 -20.61 -11.30
N ALA A 115 -15.94 -20.56 -10.15
CA ALA A 115 -16.52 -21.76 -9.53
C ALA A 115 -17.74 -22.31 -10.28
N ARG A 116 -18.50 -21.47 -10.99
CA ARG A 116 -19.76 -21.87 -11.65
C ARG A 116 -19.61 -22.09 -13.16
N CYS A 117 -18.76 -21.30 -13.81
CA CYS A 117 -18.59 -21.31 -15.27
C CYS A 117 -17.19 -21.73 -15.71
N GLY A 118 -16.28 -21.92 -14.76
CA GLY A 118 -14.91 -22.31 -15.05
C GLY A 118 -14.78 -23.74 -15.58
N VAL A 119 -13.90 -23.91 -16.55
CA VAL A 119 -13.52 -25.22 -17.12
C VAL A 119 -12.06 -25.49 -16.71
N PRO A 120 -11.78 -26.59 -16.00
CA PRO A 120 -10.41 -26.99 -15.71
C PRO A 120 -9.68 -27.45 -16.97
N TYR A 121 -8.41 -27.11 -17.11
CA TYR A 121 -7.51 -27.58 -18.16
C TYR A 121 -6.31 -28.28 -17.55
N CYS A 122 -5.83 -29.34 -18.19
CA CYS A 122 -4.60 -29.97 -17.77
C CYS A 122 -3.40 -29.05 -18.04
N PRO A 123 -2.57 -28.69 -17.04
CA PRO A 123 -1.42 -27.80 -17.26
C PRO A 123 -0.41 -28.37 -18.27
N THR A 124 -0.24 -29.70 -18.29
CA THR A 124 0.73 -30.38 -19.15
C THR A 124 0.21 -30.59 -20.58
N HIS A 125 -1.06 -30.98 -20.74
CA HIS A 125 -1.62 -31.39 -22.04
C HIS A 125 -2.52 -30.30 -22.66
N ASN A 126 -2.88 -29.27 -21.91
CA ASN A 126 -3.76 -28.17 -22.32
C ASN A 126 -5.12 -28.64 -22.92
N ILE A 127 -5.64 -29.76 -22.40
CA ILE A 127 -6.96 -30.27 -22.74
C ILE A 127 -7.96 -29.95 -21.63
N PRO A 128 -9.24 -29.68 -21.97
CA PRO A 128 -10.27 -29.50 -20.96
C PRO A 128 -10.48 -30.78 -20.17
N ILE A 129 -10.68 -30.65 -18.87
CA ILE A 129 -10.97 -31.75 -17.95
C ILE A 129 -12.44 -31.64 -17.56
N THR A 130 -13.24 -32.61 -17.94
CA THR A 130 -14.66 -32.70 -17.58
C THR A 130 -14.86 -33.81 -16.56
N GLY A 131 -15.58 -33.55 -15.48
CA GLY A 131 -16.10 -34.59 -14.60
C GLY A 131 -17.31 -35.21 -15.27
N GLN A 132 -17.42 -36.55 -15.26
CA GLN A 132 -18.57 -37.26 -15.77
C GLN A 132 -19.55 -37.61 -14.64
N ASP A 133 -20.84 -37.46 -14.88
CA ASP A 133 -21.83 -38.01 -13.96
C ASP A 133 -21.86 -39.54 -14.11
N ILE A 134 -22.21 -40.21 -13.02
CA ILE A 134 -22.25 -41.69 -13.00
C ILE A 134 -23.22 -42.25 -14.07
N SER A 135 -24.29 -41.49 -14.34
CA SER A 135 -25.29 -41.85 -15.38
C SER A 135 -24.68 -41.80 -16.80
N GLU A 136 -23.79 -40.82 -17.05
CA GLU A 136 -23.06 -40.67 -18.30
C GLU A 136 -22.03 -41.80 -18.47
N MET A 137 -21.31 -42.13 -17.39
CA MET A 137 -20.35 -43.23 -17.36
C MET A 137 -21.06 -44.56 -17.69
N VAL A 138 -22.21 -44.80 -17.03
CA VAL A 138 -23.06 -45.99 -17.30
C VAL A 138 -23.54 -45.99 -18.75
N ALA A 139 -24.00 -44.87 -19.28
CA ALA A 139 -24.44 -44.75 -20.67
C ALA A 139 -23.29 -45.08 -21.67
N GLN A 140 -22.09 -44.62 -21.38
CA GLN A 140 -20.91 -44.89 -22.19
C GLN A 140 -20.52 -46.39 -22.15
N VAL A 141 -20.51 -47.01 -20.97
CA VAL A 141 -20.26 -48.45 -20.82
C VAL A 141 -21.37 -49.26 -21.48
N MET A 142 -22.61 -48.78 -21.43
CA MET A 142 -23.78 -49.44 -22.10
C MET A 142 -23.77 -49.22 -23.62
N SER A 143 -22.97 -48.37 -24.19
CA SER A 143 -22.82 -48.21 -25.64
C SER A 143 -21.91 -49.27 -26.27
N LEU A 144 -21.17 -50.04 -25.47
CA LEU A 144 -20.37 -51.17 -25.94
C LEU A 144 -21.22 -52.32 -26.46
N GLU A 145 -20.63 -53.28 -27.21
CA GLU A 145 -21.32 -54.41 -27.80
C GLU A 145 -21.88 -55.41 -26.74
N ASP A 146 -23.05 -56.01 -27.01
CA ASP A 146 -23.64 -56.98 -26.12
C ASP A 146 -22.76 -58.25 -26.06
N GLY A 147 -22.51 -58.78 -24.87
CA GLY A 147 -21.62 -59.90 -24.60
C GLY A 147 -20.21 -59.57 -24.28
N THR A 148 -19.84 -58.29 -24.33
CA THR A 148 -18.51 -57.81 -23.92
C THR A 148 -18.21 -58.12 -22.44
N ARG A 149 -17.03 -58.66 -22.18
CA ARG A 149 -16.57 -58.88 -20.79
C ARG A 149 -15.88 -57.64 -20.24
N LEU A 150 -16.47 -57.07 -19.19
CA LEU A 150 -16.01 -55.86 -18.53
C LEU A 150 -15.42 -56.20 -17.14
N THR A 151 -14.33 -55.53 -16.79
CA THR A 151 -13.81 -55.55 -15.41
C THR A 151 -13.80 -54.13 -14.87
N VAL A 152 -14.60 -53.88 -13.83
CA VAL A 152 -14.65 -52.58 -13.15
C VAL A 152 -13.63 -52.58 -12.02
N MET A 153 -12.76 -51.58 -11.99
CA MET A 153 -11.66 -51.48 -11.01
C MET A 153 -11.61 -50.06 -10.39
N ALA A 154 -11.10 -49.98 -9.17
CA ALA A 154 -10.85 -48.77 -8.43
C ALA A 154 -9.36 -48.49 -8.35
N PRO A 155 -8.82 -47.42 -8.97
CA PRO A 155 -7.41 -47.09 -8.94
C PRO A 155 -7.01 -46.41 -7.62
N ILE A 156 -6.55 -47.18 -6.63
CA ILE A 156 -6.23 -46.63 -5.29
C ILE A 156 -4.81 -46.08 -5.15
N ILE A 157 -3.84 -46.60 -5.92
CA ILE A 157 -2.46 -46.17 -5.92
C ILE A 157 -2.02 -45.89 -7.35
N ARG A 158 -1.45 -44.70 -7.58
CA ARG A 158 -0.87 -44.30 -8.86
C ARG A 158 0.55 -43.76 -8.64
N ASN A 159 1.54 -44.40 -9.28
CA ASN A 159 2.91 -43.96 -9.38
C ASN A 159 3.59 -43.61 -8.02
N LYS A 160 3.28 -44.36 -6.94
CA LYS A 160 3.80 -44.19 -5.59
C LYS A 160 4.78 -45.26 -5.21
N LYS A 161 5.84 -44.91 -4.46
CA LYS A 161 6.79 -45.86 -3.86
C LYS A 161 6.24 -46.40 -2.55
N GLY A 162 6.47 -47.70 -2.30
CA GLY A 162 6.05 -48.31 -1.05
C GLY A 162 5.78 -49.83 -1.18
N THR A 163 5.67 -50.54 -0.07
CA THR A 163 5.29 -51.96 -0.04
C THR A 163 3.79 -52.21 0.08
N PHE A 164 3.01 -51.22 0.50
CA PHE A 164 1.56 -51.17 0.64
C PHE A 164 0.90 -52.37 1.37
N LYS A 165 1.69 -53.09 2.23
CA LYS A 165 1.19 -54.27 2.97
C LYS A 165 -0.03 -53.98 3.83
N ASP A 166 -0.04 -52.86 4.54
CA ASP A 166 -1.17 -52.43 5.40
C ASP A 166 -2.46 -52.18 4.58
N GLN A 167 -2.30 -51.65 3.37
CA GLN A 167 -3.44 -51.39 2.45
C GLN A 167 -4.01 -52.68 1.90
N PHE A 168 -3.16 -53.64 1.54
CA PHE A 168 -3.65 -54.97 1.10
C PHE A 168 -4.39 -55.68 2.22
N ALA A 169 -3.88 -55.65 3.44
CA ALA A 169 -4.55 -56.23 4.61
C ALA A 169 -5.89 -55.56 4.90
N LYS A 170 -5.97 -54.23 4.71
CA LYS A 170 -7.25 -53.48 4.86
C LYS A 170 -8.27 -53.89 3.79
N LEU A 171 -7.86 -53.96 2.51
CA LEU A 171 -8.73 -54.34 1.41
C LEU A 171 -9.25 -55.78 1.58
N GLN A 172 -8.44 -56.67 2.04
CA GLN A 172 -8.82 -58.04 2.34
C GLN A 172 -9.85 -58.13 3.47
N LYS A 173 -9.68 -57.31 4.51
CA LYS A 173 -10.63 -57.18 5.61
C LYS A 173 -11.96 -56.56 5.15
N ASP A 174 -11.92 -55.62 4.19
CA ASP A 174 -13.10 -54.97 3.60
C ASP A 174 -13.82 -55.87 2.58
N GLY A 175 -13.33 -57.13 2.33
CA GLY A 175 -13.98 -58.17 1.52
C GLY A 175 -13.57 -58.18 0.05
N TYR A 176 -12.58 -57.40 -0.38
CA TYR A 176 -12.10 -57.49 -1.75
C TYR A 176 -11.23 -58.71 -1.94
N VAL A 177 -11.29 -59.33 -3.14
CA VAL A 177 -10.60 -60.58 -3.43
C VAL A 177 -9.40 -60.39 -4.35
N ARG A 178 -9.43 -59.41 -5.25
CA ARG A 178 -8.44 -59.25 -6.31
C ARG A 178 -7.95 -57.82 -6.43
N VAL A 179 -6.67 -57.69 -6.74
CA VAL A 179 -6.04 -56.40 -7.09
C VAL A 179 -5.24 -56.56 -8.38
N ARG A 180 -5.17 -55.53 -9.18
CA ARG A 180 -4.23 -55.43 -10.29
C ARG A 180 -3.04 -54.61 -9.81
N VAL A 181 -1.87 -55.20 -9.86
CA VAL A 181 -0.60 -54.55 -9.46
C VAL A 181 0.29 -54.46 -10.69
N ASP A 182 0.67 -53.26 -11.07
CA ASP A 182 1.55 -52.96 -12.22
C ASP A 182 1.08 -53.67 -13.53
N GLY A 183 -0.25 -53.81 -13.72
CA GLY A 183 -0.89 -54.47 -14.87
C GLY A 183 -1.27 -55.95 -14.66
N GLU A 184 -0.74 -56.61 -13.63
CA GLU A 184 -1.03 -58.01 -13.34
C GLU A 184 -2.12 -58.17 -12.26
N ILE A 185 -3.13 -59.03 -12.51
CA ILE A 185 -4.19 -59.32 -11.52
C ILE A 185 -3.70 -60.40 -10.57
N LYS A 186 -3.66 -60.07 -9.25
CA LYS A 186 -3.24 -60.95 -8.15
C LYS A 186 -4.41 -61.12 -7.14
N LEU A 187 -4.39 -62.28 -6.46
CA LEU A 187 -5.31 -62.49 -5.35
C LEU A 187 -4.77 -61.81 -4.09
N LEU A 188 -5.68 -61.19 -3.31
CA LEU A 188 -5.27 -60.59 -2.01
C LEU A 188 -4.95 -61.64 -0.92
N GLU A 189 -5.28 -62.93 -1.19
CA GLU A 189 -4.90 -64.04 -0.34
C GLU A 189 -3.43 -64.46 -0.54
N ASP A 190 -2.84 -64.09 -1.68
CA ASP A 190 -1.42 -64.38 -1.98
C ASP A 190 -0.54 -63.33 -1.26
N ASP A 191 0.71 -63.74 -0.92
CA ASP A 191 1.66 -62.79 -0.34
C ASP A 191 2.23 -61.89 -1.44
N ILE A 192 1.65 -60.67 -1.55
CA ILE A 192 2.07 -59.68 -2.56
C ILE A 192 3.26 -58.88 -2.02
N GLU A 193 4.44 -59.26 -2.45
CA GLU A 193 5.67 -58.52 -2.13
C GLU A 193 5.99 -57.46 -3.19
N LEU A 194 6.15 -56.19 -2.76
CA LEU A 194 6.49 -55.07 -3.61
C LEU A 194 7.80 -54.42 -3.18
N GLU A 195 8.59 -53.99 -4.16
CA GLU A 195 9.85 -53.29 -3.92
C GLU A 195 9.62 -51.89 -3.37
N LYS A 196 10.13 -51.60 -2.18
CA LYS A 196 9.95 -50.32 -1.45
C LYS A 196 10.36 -49.08 -2.26
N ASN A 197 11.35 -49.19 -3.12
CA ASN A 197 11.94 -48.06 -3.86
C ASN A 197 11.39 -47.91 -5.30
N LYS A 198 10.61 -48.86 -5.76
CA LYS A 198 9.94 -48.86 -7.08
C LYS A 198 8.58 -48.18 -6.97
N ARG A 199 8.17 -47.54 -8.05
CA ARG A 199 6.84 -46.92 -8.14
C ARG A 199 5.84 -47.93 -8.64
N HIS A 200 4.72 -48.07 -7.96
CA HIS A 200 3.69 -49.07 -8.24
C HIS A 200 2.33 -48.41 -8.56
N ASN A 201 1.52 -49.09 -9.37
CA ASN A 201 0.12 -48.81 -9.62
C ASN A 201 -0.72 -49.94 -9.05
N ILE A 202 -1.71 -49.65 -8.24
CA ILE A 202 -2.58 -50.69 -7.63
C ILE A 202 -4.03 -50.30 -7.85
N ASP A 203 -4.78 -51.19 -8.50
CA ASP A 203 -6.22 -51.09 -8.74
C ASP A 203 -6.96 -52.23 -8.06
N VAL A 204 -8.02 -51.96 -7.36
CA VAL A 204 -8.88 -52.98 -6.74
C VAL A 204 -9.93 -53.39 -7.76
N VAL A 205 -10.02 -54.70 -8.04
CA VAL A 205 -11.09 -55.26 -8.90
C VAL A 205 -12.39 -55.30 -8.11
N ILE A 206 -13.34 -54.45 -8.53
CA ILE A 206 -14.66 -54.36 -7.91
C ILE A 206 -15.58 -55.47 -8.42
N ASP A 207 -15.70 -55.55 -9.75
CA ASP A 207 -16.60 -56.55 -10.34
C ASP A 207 -16.14 -56.99 -11.74
N ARG A 208 -16.62 -58.15 -12.18
CA ARG A 208 -16.46 -58.71 -13.54
C ARG A 208 -17.82 -58.99 -14.12
N ILE A 209 -18.22 -58.26 -15.15
CA ILE A 209 -19.56 -58.20 -15.66
C ILE A 209 -19.53 -58.54 -17.16
N ILE A 210 -20.52 -59.27 -17.62
CA ILE A 210 -20.80 -59.43 -19.05
C ILE A 210 -21.85 -58.40 -19.40
N LYS A 211 -21.54 -57.47 -20.35
CA LYS A 211 -22.45 -56.40 -20.75
C LYS A 211 -23.70 -57.05 -21.39
N LYS A 212 -24.87 -56.72 -20.82
CA LYS A 212 -26.21 -56.95 -21.26
C LYS A 212 -27.11 -55.84 -20.80
N GLU A 213 -28.22 -55.56 -21.43
CA GLU A 213 -29.19 -54.53 -21.01
C GLU A 213 -29.63 -54.70 -19.55
N GLU A 214 -29.83 -55.96 -19.10
CA GLU A 214 -30.22 -56.30 -17.74
C GLU A 214 -29.09 -56.01 -16.69
N ALA A 215 -27.86 -55.86 -17.11
CA ALA A 215 -26.72 -55.62 -16.25
C ALA A 215 -26.53 -54.12 -15.92
N LYS A 216 -27.36 -53.19 -16.45
CA LYS A 216 -27.23 -51.75 -16.27
C LYS A 216 -27.17 -51.33 -14.79
N GLY A 217 -28.05 -51.89 -13.94
CA GLY A 217 -28.04 -51.60 -12.50
C GLY A 217 -26.74 -52.04 -11.82
N ARG A 218 -26.26 -53.26 -12.17
CA ARG A 218 -25.04 -53.84 -11.62
C ARG A 218 -23.78 -53.02 -12.05
N ILE A 219 -23.77 -52.53 -13.28
CA ILE A 219 -22.70 -51.65 -13.77
C ILE A 219 -22.70 -50.34 -13.00
N HIS A 220 -23.90 -49.78 -12.76
CA HIS A 220 -24.05 -48.54 -11.94
C HIS A 220 -23.49 -48.77 -10.54
N ASP A 221 -23.90 -49.81 -9.82
CA ASP A 221 -23.46 -50.07 -8.44
C ASP A 221 -21.94 -50.36 -8.36
N SER A 222 -21.40 -51.05 -9.36
CA SER A 222 -19.99 -51.36 -9.43
C SER A 222 -19.16 -50.09 -9.71
N LEU A 223 -19.60 -49.22 -10.59
CA LEU A 223 -18.95 -47.91 -10.83
C LEU A 223 -19.06 -47.02 -9.61
N GLU A 224 -20.21 -46.97 -8.94
CA GLU A 224 -20.38 -46.16 -7.71
C GLU A 224 -19.43 -46.66 -6.62
N THR A 225 -19.30 -47.97 -6.44
CA THR A 225 -18.38 -48.58 -5.49
C THR A 225 -16.93 -48.22 -5.83
N ALA A 226 -16.55 -48.31 -7.12
CA ALA A 226 -15.20 -47.95 -7.57
C ALA A 226 -14.88 -46.47 -7.32
N LEU A 227 -15.79 -45.56 -7.66
CA LEU A 227 -15.68 -44.12 -7.46
C LEU A 227 -15.52 -43.78 -5.98
N ASN A 228 -16.32 -44.42 -5.11
CA ASN A 228 -16.22 -44.20 -3.66
C ASN A 228 -14.89 -44.71 -3.08
N LEU A 229 -14.39 -45.85 -3.55
CA LEU A 229 -13.12 -46.43 -3.05
C LEU A 229 -11.87 -45.68 -3.54
N ALA A 230 -11.88 -45.20 -4.79
CA ALA A 230 -10.76 -44.51 -5.42
C ALA A 230 -10.92 -42.99 -5.53
N ALA A 231 -11.61 -42.37 -4.56
CA ALA A 231 -11.77 -40.94 -4.48
C ALA A 231 -12.26 -40.29 -5.80
N GLY A 232 -13.28 -40.92 -6.43
CA GLY A 232 -13.95 -40.41 -7.62
C GLY A 232 -13.35 -40.91 -8.95
N MET A 233 -12.51 -41.90 -8.95
CA MET A 233 -11.97 -42.54 -10.16
C MET A 233 -12.43 -44.00 -10.30
N ALA A 234 -12.71 -44.42 -11.52
CA ALA A 234 -13.03 -45.81 -11.85
C ALA A 234 -12.36 -46.20 -13.18
N ILE A 235 -11.99 -47.43 -13.33
CA ILE A 235 -11.45 -48.01 -14.56
C ILE A 235 -12.37 -49.10 -15.01
N VAL A 236 -12.71 -49.07 -16.30
CA VAL A 236 -13.39 -50.18 -16.95
C VAL A 236 -12.45 -50.80 -17.99
N LEU A 237 -12.14 -52.05 -17.82
CA LEU A 237 -11.28 -52.82 -18.74
C LEU A 237 -12.16 -53.64 -19.67
N GLU A 238 -12.03 -53.42 -20.97
CA GLU A 238 -12.61 -54.19 -22.06
C GLU A 238 -11.53 -54.98 -22.81
N GLY A 239 -11.37 -56.28 -22.53
CA GLY A 239 -10.21 -57.04 -23.01
C GLY A 239 -8.88 -56.40 -22.57
N ASP A 240 -8.10 -55.85 -23.52
CA ASP A 240 -6.87 -55.14 -23.25
C ASP A 240 -7.04 -53.60 -23.30
N GLN A 241 -8.23 -53.11 -23.63
CA GLN A 241 -8.51 -51.69 -23.65
C GLN A 241 -8.97 -51.20 -22.27
N GLU A 242 -8.29 -50.15 -21.79
CA GLU A 242 -8.56 -49.55 -20.51
C GLU A 242 -9.21 -48.19 -20.71
N GLU A 243 -10.40 -48.00 -20.12
CA GLU A 243 -11.08 -46.72 -20.10
C GLU A 243 -11.14 -46.21 -18.66
N LEU A 244 -10.58 -45.00 -18.45
CA LEU A 244 -10.58 -44.32 -17.17
C LEU A 244 -11.75 -43.36 -17.08
N PHE A 245 -12.63 -43.61 -16.12
CA PHE A 245 -13.73 -42.72 -15.74
C PHE A 245 -13.39 -41.91 -14.51
N SER A 246 -13.83 -40.67 -14.44
CA SER A 246 -13.64 -39.84 -13.27
C SER A 246 -14.88 -38.99 -13.01
N SER A 247 -15.44 -39.10 -11.82
CA SER A 247 -16.45 -38.16 -11.33
C SER A 247 -15.81 -36.84 -10.88
N ASN A 248 -14.48 -36.83 -10.64
CA ASN A 248 -13.71 -35.65 -10.39
C ASN A 248 -13.13 -35.11 -11.70
N TYR A 249 -12.80 -33.82 -11.71
CA TYR A 249 -12.07 -33.19 -12.81
C TYR A 249 -10.64 -33.73 -12.88
N ALA A 250 -10.41 -34.79 -13.67
CA ALA A 250 -9.09 -35.41 -13.83
C ALA A 250 -8.67 -35.57 -15.29
N CYS A 251 -7.40 -35.31 -15.58
CA CYS A 251 -6.83 -35.49 -16.91
C CYS A 251 -6.67 -36.96 -17.24
N ARG A 252 -7.21 -37.40 -18.36
CA ARG A 252 -7.17 -38.82 -18.81
C ARG A 252 -5.75 -39.30 -19.14
N ILE A 253 -4.81 -38.40 -19.41
CA ILE A 253 -3.44 -38.75 -19.84
C ILE A 253 -2.47 -38.83 -18.66
N CYS A 254 -2.42 -37.82 -17.78
CA CYS A 254 -1.44 -37.76 -16.70
C CYS A 254 -2.05 -37.90 -15.29
N GLY A 255 -3.38 -38.00 -15.17
CA GLY A 255 -4.03 -38.10 -13.85
C GLY A 255 -4.08 -36.81 -13.03
N PHE A 256 -3.66 -35.67 -13.58
CA PHE A 256 -3.80 -34.37 -12.92
C PHE A 256 -5.28 -34.13 -12.60
N SER A 257 -5.62 -33.90 -11.34
CA SER A 257 -6.98 -33.74 -10.86
C SER A 257 -7.21 -32.39 -10.18
N VAL A 258 -8.39 -31.85 -10.41
CA VAL A 258 -8.86 -30.61 -9.78
C VAL A 258 -10.00 -30.98 -8.83
N PRO A 259 -10.01 -30.53 -7.58
CA PRO A 259 -11.12 -30.76 -6.66
C PRO A 259 -12.39 -30.08 -7.17
N LYS A 260 -13.51 -30.38 -6.52
CA LYS A 260 -14.80 -29.73 -6.83
C LYS A 260 -14.62 -28.21 -6.89
N LEU A 261 -15.13 -27.61 -7.97
CA LEU A 261 -15.02 -26.18 -8.18
C LEU A 261 -15.91 -25.43 -7.17
N GLU A 262 -15.28 -24.90 -6.14
CA GLU A 262 -15.90 -24.09 -5.11
C GLU A 262 -15.23 -22.71 -5.05
N PRO A 263 -15.93 -21.63 -4.62
CA PRO A 263 -15.31 -20.30 -4.51
C PRO A 263 -14.06 -20.25 -3.62
N ARG A 264 -13.94 -21.18 -2.65
CA ARG A 264 -12.74 -21.31 -1.79
C ARG A 264 -11.49 -21.77 -2.54
N LEU A 265 -11.64 -22.54 -3.63
CA LEU A 265 -10.51 -22.95 -4.47
C LEU A 265 -9.80 -21.77 -5.13
N PHE A 266 -10.52 -20.70 -5.41
CA PHE A 266 -10.01 -19.48 -6.03
C PHE A 266 -9.61 -18.40 -5.03
N SER A 267 -9.56 -18.72 -3.73
CA SER A 267 -9.17 -17.79 -2.68
C SER A 267 -7.74 -18.01 -2.25
N PHE A 268 -6.88 -17.02 -2.45
CA PHE A 268 -5.51 -17.05 -1.93
C PHE A 268 -5.45 -16.88 -0.40
N ASN A 269 -6.57 -16.61 0.27
CA ASN A 269 -6.69 -16.57 1.74
C ASN A 269 -7.17 -17.90 2.33
N ALA A 270 -7.60 -18.85 1.48
CA ALA A 270 -8.07 -20.16 1.92
C ALA A 270 -7.00 -21.22 1.63
N PRO A 271 -6.73 -22.16 2.57
CA PRO A 271 -5.72 -23.20 2.37
C PRO A 271 -5.94 -24.07 1.12
N LEU A 272 -7.21 -24.24 0.71
CA LEU A 272 -7.58 -25.06 -0.47
C LEU A 272 -7.05 -24.46 -1.77
N GLY A 273 -7.00 -23.13 -1.90
CA GLY A 273 -6.64 -22.44 -3.14
C GLY A 273 -5.27 -21.78 -3.09
N ALA A 274 -4.76 -21.48 -1.89
CA ALA A 274 -3.49 -20.79 -1.72
C ALA A 274 -2.30 -21.64 -2.18
N CYS A 275 -1.28 -20.99 -2.73
CA CYS A 275 0.00 -21.64 -3.01
C CYS A 275 0.62 -22.15 -1.70
N ASP A 276 1.06 -23.41 -1.68
CA ASP A 276 1.62 -24.05 -0.48
C ASP A 276 2.91 -23.41 0.02
N THR A 277 3.71 -22.82 -0.87
CA THR A 277 4.99 -22.20 -0.53
C THR A 277 4.80 -20.83 0.09
N CYS A 278 4.10 -19.90 -0.59
CA CYS A 278 3.92 -18.52 -0.11
C CYS A 278 2.65 -18.31 0.71
N LYS A 279 1.84 -19.35 0.92
CA LYS A 279 0.56 -19.27 1.67
C LYS A 279 -0.36 -18.15 1.18
N GLY A 280 -0.36 -17.89 -0.13
CA GLY A 280 -1.20 -16.88 -0.78
C GLY A 280 -0.62 -15.46 -0.81
N LEU A 281 0.62 -15.25 -0.40
CA LEU A 281 1.27 -13.93 -0.44
C LEU A 281 1.74 -13.55 -1.84
N GLY A 282 2.18 -14.52 -2.65
CA GLY A 282 2.74 -14.31 -4.00
C GLY A 282 4.24 -14.06 -3.99
N PHE A 283 4.83 -13.78 -2.84
CA PHE A 283 6.26 -13.57 -2.64
C PHE A 283 6.78 -14.41 -1.49
N THR A 284 8.08 -14.59 -1.45
CA THR A 284 8.82 -15.18 -0.33
C THR A 284 9.87 -14.18 0.13
N GLU A 285 10.11 -14.12 1.42
CA GLU A 285 11.18 -13.33 1.99
C GLU A 285 12.45 -14.21 2.02
N GLU A 286 13.48 -13.76 1.35
CA GLU A 286 14.77 -14.45 1.26
C GLU A 286 15.90 -13.52 1.64
N VAL A 287 16.96 -14.07 2.26
CA VAL A 287 18.16 -13.28 2.57
C VAL A 287 18.88 -12.92 1.27
N ASP A 288 19.07 -11.62 1.07
CA ASP A 288 19.85 -11.07 -0.05
C ASP A 288 21.34 -11.04 0.32
N VAL A 289 22.15 -11.66 -0.53
CA VAL A 289 23.61 -11.74 -0.32
C VAL A 289 24.25 -10.36 -0.41
N ASP A 290 23.75 -9.45 -1.22
CA ASP A 290 24.28 -8.10 -1.35
C ASP A 290 23.90 -7.21 -0.14
N LEU A 291 22.75 -7.44 0.50
CA LEU A 291 22.42 -6.83 1.79
C LEU A 291 23.23 -7.40 2.95
N LEU A 292 23.58 -8.68 2.87
CA LEU A 292 24.39 -9.37 3.89
C LEU A 292 25.87 -8.99 3.76
N ILE A 293 26.36 -8.86 2.52
CA ILE A 293 27.76 -8.55 2.18
C ILE A 293 27.79 -7.36 1.22
N PRO A 294 27.57 -6.15 1.76
CA PRO A 294 27.40 -4.94 0.92
C PRO A 294 28.70 -4.48 0.25
N ASP A 295 29.86 -4.78 0.84
CA ASP A 295 31.16 -4.45 0.27
C ASP A 295 32.02 -5.71 0.14
N LYS A 296 32.14 -6.19 -1.09
CA LYS A 296 32.91 -7.40 -1.43
C LYS A 296 34.42 -7.15 -1.52
N GLU A 297 34.85 -5.86 -1.47
CA GLU A 297 36.26 -5.48 -1.40
C GLU A 297 36.86 -5.75 -0.02
N LEU A 298 36.04 -5.73 1.02
CA LEU A 298 36.45 -6.05 2.39
C LEU A 298 36.62 -7.54 2.60
N SER A 299 37.52 -7.90 3.53
CA SER A 299 37.62 -9.24 4.07
C SER A 299 36.55 -9.48 5.16
N ILE A 300 36.33 -10.75 5.53
CA ILE A 300 35.37 -11.10 6.59
C ILE A 300 35.78 -10.45 7.92
N ARG A 301 37.09 -10.42 8.23
CA ARG A 301 37.64 -9.81 9.44
C ARG A 301 37.50 -8.28 9.46
N GLU A 302 37.55 -7.62 8.31
CA GLU A 302 37.27 -6.20 8.17
C GLU A 302 35.77 -5.88 8.25
N GLY A 303 34.91 -6.87 8.42
CA GLY A 303 33.47 -6.70 8.60
C GLY A 303 32.67 -6.73 7.31
N ALA A 304 33.14 -7.41 6.26
CA ALA A 304 32.40 -7.59 5.00
C ALA A 304 31.00 -8.17 5.24
N ILE A 305 30.88 -9.15 6.16
CA ILE A 305 29.58 -9.73 6.54
C ILE A 305 28.94 -8.85 7.63
N ARG A 306 27.94 -8.10 7.25
CA ARG A 306 27.27 -7.11 8.11
C ARG A 306 26.71 -7.71 9.41
N PHE A 307 26.23 -8.95 9.39
CA PHE A 307 25.74 -9.63 10.59
C PHE A 307 26.81 -9.78 11.66
N TYR A 308 28.03 -10.14 11.28
CA TYR A 308 29.14 -10.37 12.19
C TYR A 308 29.97 -9.12 12.49
N LYS A 309 29.79 -8.01 11.78
CA LYS A 309 30.66 -6.80 11.84
C LYS A 309 31.04 -6.35 13.24
N ASN A 310 30.10 -6.42 14.19
CA ASN A 310 30.31 -5.92 15.56
C ASN A 310 30.79 -7.01 16.54
N ILE A 311 30.88 -8.25 16.10
CA ILE A 311 31.29 -9.39 16.94
C ILE A 311 32.51 -10.13 16.40
N VAL A 312 33.14 -9.60 15.37
CA VAL A 312 34.41 -10.15 14.82
C VAL A 312 35.46 -10.20 15.93
N ASP A 313 36.17 -11.33 15.99
CA ASP A 313 37.24 -11.63 16.96
C ASP A 313 36.85 -11.45 18.45
N THR A 314 35.56 -11.59 18.77
CA THR A 314 35.07 -11.58 20.15
C THR A 314 34.76 -12.99 20.67
N GLU A 315 34.49 -13.09 21.98
CA GLU A 315 34.07 -14.36 22.63
C GLU A 315 32.59 -14.69 22.36
N ASN A 316 31.92 -14.01 21.39
CA ASN A 316 30.55 -14.31 21.04
C ASN A 316 30.43 -15.72 20.44
N ILE A 317 29.46 -16.49 20.92
CA ILE A 317 29.24 -17.89 20.52
C ILE A 317 29.00 -18.01 19.00
N GLU A 318 28.31 -17.07 18.41
CA GLU A 318 28.01 -17.08 16.97
C GLU A 318 29.28 -16.87 16.14
N TRP A 319 30.16 -15.96 16.58
CA TRP A 319 31.45 -15.75 15.92
C TRP A 319 32.36 -16.97 16.06
N GLN A 320 32.47 -17.56 17.25
CA GLN A 320 33.27 -18.78 17.49
C GLN A 320 32.79 -19.95 16.61
N THR A 321 31.46 -20.09 16.45
CA THR A 321 30.88 -21.14 15.61
C THR A 321 31.20 -20.89 14.13
N PHE A 322 31.01 -19.64 13.67
CA PHE A 322 31.35 -19.26 12.30
C PHE A 322 32.84 -19.37 11.99
N GLU A 323 33.72 -18.92 12.90
CA GLU A 323 35.16 -19.04 12.73
C GLU A 323 35.58 -20.51 12.66
N THR A 324 34.94 -21.40 13.42
CA THR A 324 35.14 -22.82 13.35
C THR A 324 34.79 -23.42 12.00
N LEU A 325 33.64 -22.99 11.43
CA LEU A 325 33.23 -23.37 10.07
C LEU A 325 34.31 -22.96 9.05
N MET A 326 34.81 -21.73 9.13
CA MET A 326 35.83 -21.23 8.22
C MET A 326 37.14 -22.04 8.33
N LYS A 327 37.59 -22.35 9.56
CA LYS A 327 38.77 -23.17 9.82
C LYS A 327 38.62 -24.60 9.27
N ALA A 328 37.43 -25.21 9.46
CA ALA A 328 37.17 -26.60 9.00
C ALA A 328 37.25 -26.74 7.48
N TYR A 329 36.87 -25.71 6.74
CA TYR A 329 36.92 -25.69 5.28
C TYR A 329 38.08 -24.88 4.70
N LYS A 330 39.03 -24.47 5.54
CA LYS A 330 40.23 -23.70 5.15
C LYS A 330 39.92 -22.43 4.37
N ILE A 331 38.88 -21.72 4.79
CA ILE A 331 38.48 -20.42 4.23
C ILE A 331 39.17 -19.32 5.03
N SER A 332 39.95 -18.48 4.38
CA SER A 332 40.65 -17.36 5.03
C SER A 332 39.69 -16.24 5.35
N LEU A 333 39.77 -15.70 6.57
CA LEU A 333 39.00 -14.56 7.03
C LEU A 333 39.59 -13.20 6.56
N ASP A 334 40.84 -13.20 6.09
CA ASP A 334 41.64 -12.01 5.77
C ASP A 334 41.67 -11.69 4.26
N VAL A 335 41.03 -12.52 3.44
CA VAL A 335 40.95 -12.31 1.98
C VAL A 335 39.66 -11.60 1.62
N PRO A 336 39.70 -10.58 0.74
CA PRO A 336 38.49 -9.92 0.23
C PRO A 336 37.47 -10.92 -0.29
N VAL A 337 36.21 -10.73 0.07
CA VAL A 337 35.10 -11.66 -0.27
C VAL A 337 35.00 -11.90 -1.77
N LYS A 338 35.27 -10.90 -2.61
CA LYS A 338 35.30 -11.04 -4.09
C LYS A 338 36.26 -12.10 -4.61
N LYS A 339 37.31 -12.47 -3.85
CA LYS A 339 38.33 -13.47 -4.22
C LYS A 339 37.95 -14.88 -3.76
N LEU A 340 36.89 -15.05 -2.98
CA LEU A 340 36.41 -16.33 -2.55
C LEU A 340 35.79 -17.11 -3.73
N THR A 341 35.98 -18.40 -3.78
CA THR A 341 35.38 -19.28 -4.77
C THR A 341 33.88 -19.46 -4.50
N LYS A 342 33.09 -19.81 -5.54
CA LYS A 342 31.66 -20.11 -5.39
C LYS A 342 31.39 -21.17 -4.31
N LYS A 343 32.17 -22.22 -4.25
CA LYS A 343 32.05 -23.27 -3.20
C LYS A 343 32.31 -22.76 -1.79
N GLN A 344 33.29 -21.87 -1.62
CA GLN A 344 33.55 -21.25 -0.33
C GLN A 344 32.39 -20.32 0.08
N MET A 345 31.83 -19.62 -0.87
CA MET A 345 30.65 -18.78 -0.62
C MET A 345 29.40 -19.60 -0.26
N GLU A 346 29.16 -20.74 -0.91
CA GLU A 346 28.10 -21.69 -0.54
C GLU A 346 28.23 -22.18 0.91
N ILE A 347 29.44 -22.49 1.36
CA ILE A 347 29.70 -22.91 2.74
C ILE A 347 29.41 -21.76 3.72
N ILE A 348 29.79 -20.55 3.38
CA ILE A 348 29.49 -19.36 4.22
C ILE A 348 27.96 -19.16 4.34
N LEU A 349 27.23 -19.33 3.23
CA LEU A 349 25.79 -19.05 3.17
C LEU A 349 24.95 -20.21 3.74
N HIS A 350 25.30 -21.47 3.43
CA HIS A 350 24.49 -22.67 3.74
C HIS A 350 25.10 -23.61 4.78
N GLY A 351 26.35 -23.38 5.17
CA GLY A 351 26.99 -24.14 6.26
C GLY A 351 27.76 -25.40 5.84
N SER A 352 27.89 -26.32 6.78
CA SER A 352 28.70 -27.56 6.63
C SER A 352 27.92 -28.69 5.99
N ASP A 353 28.58 -29.43 5.09
CA ASP A 353 28.06 -30.66 4.46
C ASP A 353 28.33 -31.93 5.31
N ARG A 354 29.03 -31.78 6.44
CA ARG A 354 29.36 -32.84 7.39
C ARG A 354 29.38 -32.35 8.83
N PRO A 355 29.16 -33.21 9.82
CA PRO A 355 29.29 -32.82 11.23
C PRO A 355 30.72 -32.38 11.55
N ILE A 356 30.83 -31.30 12.30
CA ILE A 356 32.11 -30.76 12.76
C ILE A 356 32.15 -30.86 14.28
N SER A 357 33.26 -31.39 14.81
CA SER A 357 33.51 -31.38 16.26
C SER A 357 34.19 -30.09 16.66
N TYR A 358 33.57 -29.31 17.54
CA TYR A 358 34.06 -27.99 17.94
C TYR A 358 33.78 -27.66 19.40
N LYS A 359 34.59 -26.76 19.91
CA LYS A 359 34.54 -26.26 21.28
C LYS A 359 34.00 -24.83 21.29
N ILE A 360 32.98 -24.53 22.10
CA ILE A 360 32.43 -23.20 22.33
C ILE A 360 32.64 -22.82 23.78
N THR A 361 33.11 -21.60 24.03
CA THR A 361 33.23 -21.03 25.37
C THR A 361 32.19 -19.94 25.52
N SER A 362 31.30 -20.02 26.50
CA SER A 362 30.34 -18.99 26.83
C SER A 362 31.00 -17.81 27.53
N SER A 363 30.37 -16.63 27.51
CA SER A 363 30.81 -15.43 28.24
C SER A 363 30.98 -15.65 29.75
N GLY A 364 30.36 -16.70 30.32
CA GLY A 364 30.54 -17.15 31.72
C GLY A 364 31.71 -18.13 31.94
N GLY A 365 32.57 -18.39 30.92
CA GLY A 365 33.70 -19.28 31.01
C GLY A 365 33.39 -20.79 30.89
N ASN A 366 32.14 -21.18 30.77
CA ASN A 366 31.74 -22.57 30.55
C ASN A 366 32.07 -23.02 29.14
N THR A 367 32.68 -24.19 29.01
CA THR A 367 33.10 -24.78 27.74
C THR A 367 32.22 -25.98 27.41
N TYR A 368 31.74 -26.02 26.17
CA TYR A 368 30.91 -27.09 25.61
C TYR A 368 31.57 -27.67 24.38
N MET A 369 31.63 -29.00 24.31
CA MET A 369 32.01 -29.71 23.09
C MET A 369 30.74 -30.07 22.33
N ARG A 370 30.70 -29.76 21.05
CA ARG A 370 29.62 -30.11 20.12
C ARG A 370 30.17 -30.91 18.94
N ASN A 371 29.35 -31.79 18.41
CA ASN A 371 29.60 -32.49 17.15
C ASN A 371 28.33 -32.46 16.33
N ASP A 372 28.23 -31.43 15.48
CA ASP A 372 26.97 -31.11 14.80
C ASP A 372 27.25 -30.45 13.44
N TYR A 373 26.23 -30.38 12.61
CA TYR A 373 26.27 -29.55 11.40
C TYR A 373 26.25 -28.07 11.80
N ILE A 374 27.16 -27.28 11.24
CA ILE A 374 27.20 -25.86 11.45
C ILE A 374 26.38 -25.21 10.34
N GLU A 375 25.32 -24.53 10.73
CA GLU A 375 24.41 -23.81 9.83
C GLU A 375 25.11 -22.58 9.20
N GLY A 376 24.86 -22.31 7.92
CA GLY A 376 25.36 -21.12 7.26
C GLY A 376 24.56 -19.86 7.64
N ILE A 377 25.15 -18.72 7.33
CA ILE A 377 24.59 -17.44 7.80
C ILE A 377 23.25 -17.10 7.15
N LYS A 378 23.05 -17.46 5.88
CA LYS A 378 21.77 -17.24 5.18
C LYS A 378 20.67 -18.06 5.84
N ASP A 379 20.88 -19.37 5.96
CA ASP A 379 19.89 -20.31 6.50
C ASP A 379 19.58 -19.99 7.98
N MET A 380 20.60 -19.58 8.75
CA MET A 380 20.45 -19.16 10.13
C MET A 380 19.56 -17.92 10.27
N ILE A 381 19.76 -16.90 9.43
CA ILE A 381 18.95 -15.67 9.48
C ILE A 381 17.50 -15.99 9.10
N GLU A 382 17.28 -16.78 8.03
CA GLU A 382 15.94 -17.16 7.57
C GLU A 382 15.19 -17.95 8.65
N ARG A 383 15.83 -18.95 9.26
CA ARG A 383 15.23 -19.72 10.36
C ARG A 383 14.90 -18.83 11.55
N ARG A 384 15.85 -18.00 12.01
CA ARG A 384 15.65 -17.12 13.17
C ARG A 384 14.58 -16.06 12.94
N TYR A 385 14.43 -15.58 11.72
CA TYR A 385 13.35 -14.65 11.37
C TYR A 385 11.97 -15.27 11.59
N VAL A 386 11.83 -16.56 11.27
CA VAL A 386 10.57 -17.30 11.47
C VAL A 386 10.33 -17.63 12.95
N GLU A 387 11.38 -18.04 13.68
CA GLU A 387 11.27 -18.53 15.05
C GLU A 387 11.17 -17.42 16.11
N THR A 388 11.67 -16.21 15.82
CA THR A 388 11.70 -15.14 16.82
C THR A 388 10.34 -14.54 17.10
N SER A 389 10.02 -14.38 18.40
CA SER A 389 8.83 -13.65 18.87
C SER A 389 9.12 -12.16 19.17
N SER A 390 10.39 -11.75 19.19
CA SER A 390 10.80 -10.38 19.45
C SER A 390 10.67 -9.51 18.21
N ALA A 391 9.85 -8.47 18.26
CA ALA A 391 9.68 -7.52 17.15
C ALA A 391 11.00 -6.87 16.72
N MET A 392 11.85 -6.45 17.68
CA MET A 392 13.16 -5.85 17.41
C MET A 392 14.10 -6.83 16.69
N SER A 393 14.13 -8.10 17.11
CA SER A 393 14.95 -9.13 16.46
C SER A 393 14.43 -9.45 15.07
N LYS A 394 13.10 -9.46 14.92
CA LYS A 394 12.46 -9.68 13.62
C LYS A 394 12.81 -8.58 12.63
N ASP A 395 12.72 -7.31 13.04
CA ASP A 395 13.13 -6.16 12.22
C ASP A 395 14.62 -6.22 11.86
N TRP A 396 15.46 -6.67 12.79
CA TRP A 396 16.90 -6.87 12.54
C TRP A 396 17.16 -7.92 11.46
N TYR A 397 16.57 -9.11 11.57
CA TYR A 397 16.73 -10.16 10.55
C TYR A 397 16.11 -9.74 9.21
N HIS A 398 14.93 -9.12 9.22
CA HIS A 398 14.28 -8.59 8.03
C HIS A 398 15.16 -7.57 7.29
N SER A 399 16.05 -6.85 8.00
CA SER A 399 16.97 -5.89 7.36
C SER A 399 18.01 -6.53 6.41
N PHE A 400 18.11 -7.86 6.36
CA PHE A 400 18.94 -8.63 5.44
C PHE A 400 18.13 -9.32 4.34
N MET A 401 16.80 -9.16 4.33
CA MET A 401 15.89 -9.87 3.45
C MET A 401 15.30 -8.96 2.40
N ILE A 402 14.94 -9.56 1.28
CA ILE A 402 14.17 -8.93 0.20
C ILE A 402 12.96 -9.80 -0.12
N GLU A 403 11.90 -9.15 -0.61
CA GLU A 403 10.77 -9.86 -1.18
C GLU A 403 11.10 -10.31 -2.60
N SER A 404 11.06 -11.62 -2.83
CA SER A 404 11.21 -12.22 -4.16
C SER A 404 9.92 -12.87 -4.60
N LYS A 405 9.66 -12.93 -5.91
CA LYS A 405 8.49 -13.65 -6.43
C LYS A 405 8.56 -15.12 -6.00
N CYS A 406 7.48 -15.65 -5.44
CA CYS A 406 7.41 -17.03 -5.02
C CYS A 406 7.83 -17.98 -6.16
N PRO A 407 8.85 -18.84 -5.97
CA PRO A 407 9.36 -19.71 -7.02
C PRO A 407 8.34 -20.74 -7.50
N THR A 408 7.39 -21.12 -6.66
CA THR A 408 6.36 -22.12 -6.98
C THR A 408 5.23 -21.55 -7.82
N CYS A 409 4.62 -20.42 -7.41
CA CYS A 409 3.49 -19.85 -8.11
C CYS A 409 3.87 -18.68 -9.04
N GLY A 410 5.13 -18.27 -9.10
CA GLY A 410 5.60 -17.15 -9.93
C GLY A 410 4.93 -15.80 -9.61
N GLY A 411 4.46 -15.60 -8.36
CA GLY A 411 3.73 -14.41 -7.95
C GLY A 411 2.20 -14.54 -8.01
N LYS A 412 1.67 -15.62 -8.59
CA LYS A 412 0.22 -15.80 -8.85
C LYS A 412 -0.62 -16.14 -7.60
N ARG A 413 0.00 -16.37 -6.43
CA ARG A 413 -0.64 -16.58 -5.10
C ARG A 413 -1.48 -17.87 -4.95
N LEU A 414 -2.02 -18.40 -6.03
CA LEU A 414 -2.84 -19.60 -6.06
C LEU A 414 -2.01 -20.85 -6.39
N ASN A 415 -2.53 -22.01 -6.02
CA ASN A 415 -1.96 -23.30 -6.39
C ASN A 415 -2.26 -23.65 -7.87
N GLU A 416 -1.58 -24.65 -8.39
CA GLU A 416 -1.70 -25.07 -9.78
C GLU A 416 -3.13 -25.52 -10.16
N GLN A 417 -3.84 -26.14 -9.22
CA GLN A 417 -5.21 -26.61 -9.43
C GLN A 417 -6.17 -25.44 -9.68
N ALA A 418 -6.08 -24.39 -8.88
CA ALA A 418 -6.88 -23.18 -9.08
C ALA A 418 -6.51 -22.44 -10.37
N LEU A 419 -5.21 -22.36 -10.69
CA LEU A 419 -4.69 -21.72 -11.89
C LEU A 419 -5.02 -22.47 -13.18
N SER A 420 -5.33 -23.78 -13.10
CA SER A 420 -5.71 -24.59 -14.24
C SER A 420 -7.13 -24.32 -14.75
N VAL A 421 -7.96 -23.64 -13.94
CA VAL A 421 -9.35 -23.36 -14.30
C VAL A 421 -9.45 -22.05 -15.09
N ARG A 422 -10.15 -22.11 -16.23
CA ARG A 422 -10.35 -20.97 -17.13
C ARG A 422 -11.83 -20.68 -17.34
N VAL A 423 -12.13 -19.40 -17.52
CA VAL A 423 -13.40 -18.92 -18.11
C VAL A 423 -13.01 -18.25 -19.43
N GLY A 424 -13.59 -18.69 -20.54
CA GLY A 424 -13.06 -18.33 -21.85
C GLY A 424 -11.60 -18.79 -22.01
N ASP A 425 -10.71 -17.85 -22.30
CA ASP A 425 -9.28 -18.10 -22.53
C ASP A 425 -8.39 -17.87 -21.29
N ARG A 426 -8.93 -17.37 -20.16
CA ARG A 426 -8.12 -16.88 -19.03
C ARG A 426 -8.45 -17.54 -17.70
N ASN A 427 -7.42 -17.73 -16.87
CA ASN A 427 -7.60 -18.05 -15.47
C ASN A 427 -7.85 -16.76 -14.64
N ILE A 428 -8.24 -16.94 -13.37
CA ILE A 428 -8.64 -15.82 -12.50
C ILE A 428 -7.52 -14.79 -12.28
N ILE A 429 -6.26 -15.20 -12.23
CA ILE A 429 -5.14 -14.28 -12.04
C ILE A 429 -4.84 -13.52 -13.33
N GLU A 430 -4.84 -14.19 -14.48
CA GLU A 430 -4.68 -13.54 -15.79
C GLU A 430 -5.78 -12.51 -16.06
N PHE A 431 -6.96 -12.70 -15.49
CA PHE A 431 -8.00 -11.67 -15.48
C PHE A 431 -7.63 -10.49 -14.57
N THR A 432 -7.18 -10.76 -13.33
CA THR A 432 -6.89 -9.70 -12.35
C THR A 432 -5.63 -8.90 -12.67
N GLU A 433 -4.69 -9.45 -13.43
CA GLU A 433 -3.48 -8.77 -13.92
C GLU A 433 -3.78 -7.71 -15.00
N GLN A 434 -5.03 -7.70 -15.54
CA GLN A 434 -5.42 -6.71 -16.53
C GLN A 434 -5.78 -5.37 -15.88
N SER A 435 -5.60 -4.29 -16.66
CA SER A 435 -6.18 -3.00 -16.31
C SER A 435 -7.72 -3.07 -16.33
N VAL A 436 -8.35 -2.17 -15.57
CA VAL A 436 -9.82 -2.07 -15.49
C VAL A 436 -10.45 -2.00 -16.90
N VAL A 437 -9.86 -1.22 -17.83
CA VAL A 437 -10.35 -1.11 -19.22
C VAL A 437 -10.26 -2.44 -19.95
N ASN A 438 -9.10 -3.10 -19.90
CA ASN A 438 -8.88 -4.37 -20.57
C ASN A 438 -9.76 -5.48 -19.99
N ALA A 439 -10.00 -5.46 -18.67
CA ALA A 439 -10.90 -6.39 -18.00
C ALA A 439 -12.37 -6.19 -18.45
N MET A 440 -12.82 -4.95 -18.63
CA MET A 440 -14.14 -4.63 -19.18
C MET A 440 -14.29 -5.13 -20.62
N ASP A 441 -13.31 -4.80 -21.48
CA ASP A 441 -13.29 -5.24 -22.85
C ASP A 441 -13.31 -6.78 -22.99
N TRP A 442 -12.58 -7.47 -22.11
CA TRP A 442 -12.58 -8.93 -22.09
C TRP A 442 -13.95 -9.52 -21.67
N LEU A 443 -14.60 -8.94 -20.64
CA LEU A 443 -15.94 -9.38 -20.19
C LEU A 443 -16.99 -9.25 -21.32
N GLU A 444 -16.90 -8.20 -22.13
CA GLU A 444 -17.81 -7.95 -23.25
C GLU A 444 -17.57 -8.90 -24.44
N LYS A 445 -16.31 -9.32 -24.66
CA LYS A 445 -15.90 -10.15 -25.82
C LYS A 445 -15.84 -11.65 -25.54
N THR A 446 -15.88 -12.05 -24.25
CA THR A 446 -15.73 -13.47 -23.88
C THR A 446 -16.92 -14.28 -24.32
N GLU A 447 -16.66 -15.28 -25.16
CA GLU A 447 -17.68 -16.24 -25.61
C GLU A 447 -17.95 -17.26 -24.49
N LEU A 448 -19.20 -17.31 -24.05
CA LEU A 448 -19.72 -18.29 -23.10
C LEU A 448 -20.75 -19.16 -23.81
N THR A 449 -20.83 -20.42 -23.41
CA THR A 449 -21.93 -21.28 -23.85
C THR A 449 -23.27 -20.74 -23.33
N GLU A 450 -24.37 -21.08 -23.98
CA GLU A 450 -25.70 -20.60 -23.60
C GLU A 450 -26.03 -20.88 -22.11
N THR A 451 -25.61 -22.02 -21.60
CA THR A 451 -25.78 -22.39 -20.20
C THR A 451 -24.92 -21.56 -19.27
N GLN A 452 -23.63 -21.37 -19.62
CA GLN A 452 -22.71 -20.51 -18.85
C GLN A 452 -23.17 -19.05 -18.84
N ALA A 453 -23.66 -18.54 -19.97
CA ALA A 453 -24.18 -17.20 -20.09
C ALA A 453 -25.36 -16.94 -19.13
N LYS A 454 -26.31 -17.88 -19.05
CA LYS A 454 -27.44 -17.79 -18.11
C LYS A 454 -27.02 -17.86 -16.64
N ILE A 455 -26.01 -18.68 -16.30
CA ILE A 455 -25.49 -18.81 -14.94
C ILE A 455 -24.69 -17.54 -14.55
N ALA A 456 -23.92 -16.99 -15.48
CA ALA A 456 -23.00 -15.88 -15.24
C ALA A 456 -23.65 -14.50 -15.31
N GLU A 457 -24.86 -14.36 -15.89
CA GLU A 457 -25.48 -13.07 -16.22
C GLU A 457 -25.44 -12.06 -15.07
N GLN A 458 -25.93 -12.43 -13.90
CA GLN A 458 -25.96 -11.56 -12.72
C GLN A 458 -24.53 -11.22 -12.24
N VAL A 459 -23.64 -12.21 -12.22
CA VAL A 459 -22.26 -12.04 -11.74
C VAL A 459 -21.47 -11.12 -12.67
N ILE A 460 -21.58 -11.30 -13.99
CA ILE A 460 -20.94 -10.46 -15.00
C ILE A 460 -21.46 -9.02 -14.91
N LYS A 461 -22.77 -8.84 -14.71
CA LYS A 461 -23.38 -7.51 -14.54
C LYS A 461 -22.80 -6.79 -13.31
N GLU A 462 -22.64 -7.51 -12.18
CA GLU A 462 -22.07 -6.93 -10.95
C GLU A 462 -20.58 -6.58 -11.13
N ILE A 463 -19.78 -7.47 -11.72
CA ILE A 463 -18.38 -7.20 -12.04
C ILE A 463 -18.26 -5.98 -12.97
N GLY A 464 -19.02 -5.98 -14.08
CA GLY A 464 -19.02 -4.89 -15.06
C GLY A 464 -19.42 -3.54 -14.47
N SER A 465 -20.40 -3.52 -13.55
CA SER A 465 -20.82 -2.31 -12.86
C SER A 465 -19.69 -1.76 -11.98
N ARG A 466 -19.02 -2.60 -11.18
CA ARG A 466 -17.91 -2.20 -10.31
C ARG A 466 -16.68 -1.72 -11.11
N LEU A 467 -16.34 -2.40 -12.20
CA LEU A 467 -15.28 -1.97 -13.11
C LEU A 467 -15.59 -0.59 -13.73
N ARG A 468 -16.86 -0.38 -14.14
CA ARG A 468 -17.30 0.92 -14.66
C ARG A 468 -17.15 2.02 -13.62
N PHE A 469 -17.53 1.79 -12.36
CA PHE A 469 -17.33 2.79 -11.31
C PHE A 469 -15.85 3.13 -11.08
N LEU A 470 -14.95 2.14 -11.14
CA LEU A 470 -13.51 2.42 -11.10
C LEU A 470 -13.04 3.28 -12.28
N LYS A 471 -13.55 3.04 -13.49
CA LYS A 471 -13.28 3.84 -14.67
C LYS A 471 -13.81 5.28 -14.54
N ASP A 472 -15.02 5.43 -14.00
CA ASP A 472 -15.70 6.73 -13.85
C ASP A 472 -14.98 7.64 -12.84
N VAL A 473 -14.32 7.07 -11.82
CA VAL A 473 -13.46 7.83 -10.89
C VAL A 473 -12.01 8.00 -11.37
N GLY A 474 -11.71 7.67 -12.65
CA GLY A 474 -10.39 7.87 -13.25
C GLY A 474 -9.33 6.85 -12.83
N LEU A 475 -9.73 5.62 -12.45
CA LEU A 475 -8.85 4.52 -12.08
C LEU A 475 -8.80 3.42 -13.15
N ASP A 476 -9.02 3.77 -14.39
CA ASP A 476 -9.10 2.89 -15.55
C ASP A 476 -7.79 2.15 -15.87
N TYR A 477 -6.66 2.70 -15.43
CA TYR A 477 -5.32 2.15 -15.60
C TYR A 477 -4.92 1.12 -14.52
N LEU A 478 -5.61 1.04 -13.39
CA LEU A 478 -5.27 0.11 -12.30
C LEU A 478 -5.52 -1.34 -12.71
N THR A 479 -4.67 -2.24 -12.21
CA THR A 479 -4.90 -3.68 -12.26
C THR A 479 -5.58 -4.17 -10.98
N LEU A 480 -6.40 -5.22 -11.06
CA LEU A 480 -7.14 -5.72 -9.91
C LEU A 480 -6.27 -6.49 -8.91
N ASP A 481 -5.12 -7.00 -9.35
CA ASP A 481 -4.12 -7.70 -8.53
C ASP A 481 -3.21 -6.75 -7.75
N ARG A 482 -3.20 -5.44 -8.09
CA ARG A 482 -2.35 -4.45 -7.44
C ARG A 482 -2.62 -4.41 -5.95
N LEU A 483 -1.55 -4.47 -5.16
CA LEU A 483 -1.60 -4.44 -3.70
C LEU A 483 -2.18 -3.12 -3.18
N ALA A 484 -3.11 -3.19 -2.24
CA ALA A 484 -3.71 -2.01 -1.62
C ALA A 484 -2.66 -1.12 -0.94
N GLY A 485 -1.60 -1.70 -0.35
CA GLY A 485 -0.51 -0.96 0.29
C GLY A 485 0.40 -0.18 -0.67
N THR A 486 0.31 -0.43 -1.99
CA THR A 486 1.08 0.31 -3.02
C THR A 486 0.30 1.46 -3.67
N LEU A 487 -0.96 1.64 -3.28
CA LEU A 487 -1.80 2.71 -3.79
C LEU A 487 -1.41 4.05 -3.16
N SER A 488 -1.48 5.11 -3.93
CA SER A 488 -1.44 6.47 -3.38
C SER A 488 -2.69 6.75 -2.53
N GLY A 489 -2.62 7.75 -1.64
CA GLY A 489 -3.77 8.15 -0.82
C GLY A 489 -5.01 8.48 -1.67
N GLY A 490 -4.83 9.22 -2.76
CA GLY A 490 -5.91 9.56 -3.68
C GLY A 490 -6.47 8.35 -4.45
N GLU A 491 -5.63 7.39 -4.89
CA GLU A 491 -6.10 6.15 -5.52
C GLU A 491 -6.97 5.33 -4.55
N ALA A 492 -6.51 5.15 -3.31
CA ALA A 492 -7.26 4.42 -2.29
C ALA A 492 -8.60 5.08 -1.94
N GLN A 493 -8.63 6.41 -1.84
CA GLN A 493 -9.84 7.17 -1.59
C GLN A 493 -10.85 7.01 -2.74
N ARG A 494 -10.39 7.11 -3.99
CA ARG A 494 -11.26 6.91 -5.16
C ARG A 494 -11.79 5.49 -5.29
N ILE A 495 -11.03 4.46 -4.89
CA ILE A 495 -11.53 3.08 -4.80
C ILE A 495 -12.68 3.00 -3.80
N ARG A 496 -12.55 3.62 -2.61
CA ARG A 496 -13.65 3.68 -1.64
C ARG A 496 -14.86 4.43 -2.21
N LEU A 497 -14.63 5.55 -2.87
CA LEU A 497 -15.69 6.32 -3.54
C LEU A 497 -16.41 5.44 -4.57
N ALA A 498 -15.69 4.75 -5.46
CA ALA A 498 -16.26 3.83 -6.44
C ALA A 498 -17.11 2.73 -5.79
N THR A 499 -16.64 2.17 -4.66
CA THR A 499 -17.38 1.14 -3.91
C THR A 499 -18.68 1.71 -3.32
N GLN A 500 -18.67 2.93 -2.80
CA GLN A 500 -19.87 3.59 -2.25
C GLN A 500 -20.88 3.94 -3.34
N ILE A 501 -20.44 4.41 -4.49
CA ILE A 501 -21.30 4.65 -5.68
C ILE A 501 -21.99 3.34 -6.08
N GLY A 502 -21.25 2.23 -6.05
CA GLY A 502 -21.76 0.91 -6.36
C GLY A 502 -22.89 0.44 -5.46
N SER A 503 -22.95 0.91 -4.22
CA SER A 503 -24.03 0.61 -3.27
C SER A 503 -25.39 1.23 -3.64
N ARG A 504 -25.39 2.29 -4.49
CA ARG A 504 -26.58 3.06 -4.91
C ARG A 504 -27.46 3.50 -3.76
N LEU A 505 -26.86 3.80 -2.60
CA LEU A 505 -27.61 4.32 -1.46
C LEU A 505 -28.18 5.70 -1.78
N SER A 506 -29.38 5.99 -1.30
CA SER A 506 -30.05 7.27 -1.41
C SER A 506 -30.44 7.82 -0.03
N GLY A 507 -30.52 9.16 0.09
CA GLY A 507 -30.86 9.81 1.35
C GLY A 507 -29.72 9.82 2.38
N VAL A 508 -28.49 9.58 1.96
CA VAL A 508 -27.28 9.53 2.79
C VAL A 508 -26.53 10.86 2.71
N LEU A 509 -25.85 11.21 3.80
CA LEU A 509 -24.88 12.31 3.83
C LEU A 509 -23.47 11.73 3.62
N TYR A 510 -22.84 12.06 2.49
CA TYR A 510 -21.45 11.74 2.24
C TYR A 510 -20.55 12.92 2.63
N VAL A 511 -19.50 12.64 3.41
CA VAL A 511 -18.48 13.62 3.78
C VAL A 511 -17.15 13.17 3.18
N LEU A 512 -16.60 13.97 2.26
CA LEU A 512 -15.40 13.65 1.49
C LEU A 512 -14.28 14.65 1.84
N ASP A 513 -13.05 14.12 1.99
CA ASP A 513 -11.86 14.92 2.27
C ASP A 513 -10.97 14.98 1.02
N GLU A 514 -10.93 16.12 0.35
CA GLU A 514 -10.08 16.41 -0.81
C GLU A 514 -10.06 15.29 -1.90
N PRO A 515 -11.21 14.90 -2.45
CA PRO A 515 -11.27 13.79 -3.40
C PRO A 515 -10.55 14.04 -4.73
N SER A 516 -10.22 15.29 -5.07
CA SER A 516 -9.46 15.67 -6.27
C SER A 516 -7.94 15.43 -6.16
N ILE A 517 -7.46 14.99 -5.00
CA ILE A 517 -6.03 14.87 -4.69
C ILE A 517 -5.30 13.95 -5.67
N GLY A 518 -4.14 14.37 -6.17
CA GLY A 518 -3.33 13.59 -7.11
C GLY A 518 -3.97 13.39 -8.48
N LEU A 519 -5.05 14.12 -8.80
CA LEU A 519 -5.68 14.10 -10.12
C LEU A 519 -5.08 15.14 -11.05
N HIS A 520 -4.89 14.72 -12.29
CA HIS A 520 -4.71 15.65 -13.39
C HIS A 520 -6.06 16.36 -13.69
N GLN A 521 -6.02 17.62 -14.15
CA GLN A 521 -7.23 18.41 -14.43
C GLN A 521 -8.23 17.70 -15.36
N ARG A 522 -7.74 16.90 -16.31
CA ARG A 522 -8.59 16.06 -17.17
C ARG A 522 -9.42 15.04 -16.40
N ASP A 523 -8.82 14.42 -15.38
CA ASP A 523 -9.47 13.35 -14.63
C ASP A 523 -10.39 13.93 -13.52
N ASN A 524 -10.14 15.20 -13.11
CA ASN A 524 -10.96 15.92 -12.14
C ASN A 524 -12.40 16.15 -12.67
N ALA A 525 -12.55 16.44 -13.96
CA ALA A 525 -13.87 16.58 -14.57
C ALA A 525 -14.73 15.32 -14.41
N LYS A 526 -14.15 14.12 -14.58
CA LYS A 526 -14.85 12.83 -14.38
C LYS A 526 -15.28 12.65 -12.92
N LEU A 527 -14.43 13.04 -11.98
CA LEU A 527 -14.75 12.99 -10.56
C LEU A 527 -15.93 13.92 -10.23
N ILE A 528 -15.93 15.15 -10.73
CA ILE A 528 -17.02 16.12 -10.54
C ILE A 528 -18.34 15.56 -11.07
N ASP A 529 -18.34 14.98 -12.29
CA ASP A 529 -19.53 14.36 -12.85
C ASP A 529 -20.03 13.18 -11.97
N THR A 530 -19.09 12.40 -11.43
CA THR A 530 -19.40 11.31 -10.51
C THR A 530 -20.08 11.83 -9.22
N LEU A 531 -19.54 12.89 -8.61
CA LEU A 531 -20.13 13.51 -7.42
C LEU A 531 -21.52 14.10 -7.71
N LYS A 532 -21.72 14.72 -8.88
CA LYS A 532 -23.04 15.19 -9.32
C LYS A 532 -24.03 14.04 -9.47
N ASN A 533 -23.62 12.92 -10.04
CA ASN A 533 -24.46 11.74 -10.16
C ASN A 533 -24.86 11.18 -8.78
N MET A 534 -23.95 11.16 -7.79
CA MET A 534 -24.27 10.75 -6.41
C MET A 534 -25.30 11.70 -5.79
N ARG A 535 -25.16 13.01 -5.99
CA ARG A 535 -26.12 14.01 -5.54
C ARG A 535 -27.49 13.76 -6.17
N ASP A 536 -27.54 13.54 -7.47
CA ASP A 536 -28.77 13.36 -8.25
C ASP A 536 -29.55 12.08 -7.89
N LEU A 537 -28.91 11.13 -7.21
CA LEU A 537 -29.55 9.99 -6.55
C LEU A 537 -30.30 10.38 -5.25
N GLY A 538 -30.31 11.65 -4.86
CA GLY A 538 -30.97 12.16 -3.65
C GLY A 538 -30.07 12.14 -2.41
N ASN A 539 -28.75 12.21 -2.58
CA ASN A 539 -27.80 12.29 -1.48
C ASN A 539 -27.34 13.72 -1.22
N SER A 540 -26.95 14.00 0.01
CA SER A 540 -26.26 15.22 0.38
C SER A 540 -24.75 14.96 0.39
N LEU A 541 -23.96 15.85 -0.23
CA LEU A 541 -22.52 15.76 -0.27
C LEU A 541 -21.89 16.96 0.41
N ILE A 542 -21.00 16.73 1.37
CA ILE A 542 -20.11 17.73 1.95
C ILE A 542 -18.70 17.36 1.49
N VAL A 543 -18.07 18.25 0.74
CA VAL A 543 -16.74 18.03 0.17
C VAL A 543 -15.79 19.09 0.70
N VAL A 544 -14.78 18.68 1.45
CA VAL A 544 -13.68 19.58 1.82
C VAL A 544 -12.75 19.68 0.61
N GLU A 545 -12.60 20.85 0.04
CA GLU A 545 -11.86 21.02 -1.23
C GLU A 545 -11.16 22.37 -1.38
N HIS A 546 -10.11 22.33 -2.21
CA HIS A 546 -9.31 23.48 -2.59
C HIS A 546 -9.22 23.68 -4.12
N ASP A 547 -9.70 22.72 -4.90
CA ASP A 547 -9.68 22.77 -6.36
C ASP A 547 -10.72 23.78 -6.89
N GLU A 548 -10.25 24.66 -7.77
CA GLU A 548 -11.07 25.76 -8.34
C GLU A 548 -12.25 25.20 -9.17
N GLU A 549 -12.01 24.15 -9.98
CA GLU A 549 -13.03 23.58 -10.84
C GLU A 549 -14.14 22.92 -10.01
N THR A 550 -13.76 22.20 -8.95
CA THR A 550 -14.71 21.57 -8.03
C THR A 550 -15.54 22.61 -7.29
N MET A 551 -14.93 23.69 -6.79
CA MET A 551 -15.65 24.78 -6.13
C MET A 551 -16.65 25.46 -7.05
N LEU A 552 -16.26 25.77 -8.29
CA LEU A 552 -17.13 26.42 -9.28
C LEU A 552 -18.28 25.52 -9.78
N ASN A 553 -18.14 24.20 -9.66
CA ASN A 553 -19.18 23.22 -10.02
C ASN A 553 -20.06 22.78 -8.83
N ALA A 554 -19.81 23.28 -7.63
CA ALA A 554 -20.64 23.02 -6.45
C ALA A 554 -22.01 23.71 -6.54
N ASP A 555 -22.98 23.20 -5.80
CA ASP A 555 -24.27 23.90 -5.62
C ASP A 555 -24.18 24.96 -4.53
N TRP A 556 -23.27 24.77 -3.55
CA TRP A 556 -23.15 25.62 -2.38
C TRP A 556 -21.71 25.63 -1.86
N ILE A 557 -21.24 26.76 -1.36
CA ILE A 557 -19.89 26.91 -0.81
C ILE A 557 -19.98 27.48 0.61
N VAL A 558 -19.19 26.89 1.52
CA VAL A 558 -18.95 27.39 2.87
C VAL A 558 -17.45 27.67 2.98
N ASP A 559 -17.08 28.96 3.14
CA ASP A 559 -15.69 29.37 3.31
C ASP A 559 -15.40 29.65 4.78
N ILE A 560 -14.38 28.96 5.33
CA ILE A 560 -14.01 29.03 6.75
C ILE A 560 -12.66 29.70 6.90
N GLY A 561 -12.62 30.69 7.77
CA GLY A 561 -11.45 31.53 7.97
C GLY A 561 -11.57 32.40 9.22
N PRO A 562 -11.04 33.65 9.17
CA PRO A 562 -10.26 34.28 8.08
C PRO A 562 -8.83 33.76 7.99
N GLY A 563 -8.27 33.17 9.07
CA GLY A 563 -6.91 32.65 9.17
C GLY A 563 -6.86 31.16 9.48
N ALA A 564 -5.74 30.72 10.04
CA ALA A 564 -5.50 29.36 10.48
C ALA A 564 -5.43 29.27 12.02
N GLY A 565 -5.68 28.12 12.60
CA GLY A 565 -5.61 27.86 14.04
C GLY A 565 -6.52 28.79 14.84
N ILE A 566 -5.97 29.53 15.81
CA ILE A 566 -6.71 30.49 16.66
C ILE A 566 -7.29 31.66 15.87
N HIS A 567 -6.71 31.96 14.71
CA HIS A 567 -7.18 33.02 13.81
C HIS A 567 -8.24 32.53 12.81
N GLY A 568 -8.56 31.23 12.81
CA GLY A 568 -9.59 30.61 12.01
C GLY A 568 -10.88 30.36 12.79
N GLY A 569 -11.67 29.40 12.32
CA GLY A 569 -12.84 28.88 13.03
C GLY A 569 -14.11 29.73 12.89
N GLU A 570 -14.18 30.63 11.91
CA GLU A 570 -15.36 31.44 11.61
C GLU A 570 -15.87 31.17 10.19
N VAL A 571 -17.18 31.25 9.96
CA VAL A 571 -17.75 31.20 8.60
C VAL A 571 -17.66 32.59 7.98
N ILE A 572 -16.81 32.74 6.96
CA ILE A 572 -16.58 33.96 6.23
C ILE A 572 -17.62 34.16 5.12
N PHE A 573 -17.98 33.04 4.49
CA PHE A 573 -18.98 33.05 3.41
C PHE A 573 -19.81 31.75 3.46
N ASN A 574 -21.09 31.88 3.13
CA ASN A 574 -22.05 30.77 3.05
C ASN A 574 -23.09 31.12 1.97
N GLY A 575 -22.99 30.53 0.77
CA GLY A 575 -23.84 30.86 -0.37
C GLY A 575 -23.47 30.12 -1.65
N THR A 576 -23.91 30.60 -2.79
CA THR A 576 -23.66 30.00 -4.11
C THR A 576 -22.27 30.37 -4.66
N PRO A 577 -21.73 29.57 -5.64
CA PRO A 577 -20.47 29.89 -6.31
C PRO A 577 -20.45 31.28 -6.96
N GLU A 578 -21.57 31.75 -7.50
CA GLU A 578 -21.65 33.09 -8.12
C GLU A 578 -21.57 34.22 -7.09
N GLU A 579 -22.02 33.98 -5.88
CA GLU A 579 -22.01 34.96 -4.80
C GLU A 579 -20.63 35.10 -4.19
N ILE A 580 -19.86 33.99 -4.00
CA ILE A 580 -18.50 34.05 -3.46
C ILE A 580 -17.54 34.82 -4.36
N LEU A 581 -17.73 34.82 -5.68
CA LEU A 581 -16.92 35.59 -6.63
C LEU A 581 -17.02 37.11 -6.36
N LYS A 582 -18.11 37.58 -5.75
CA LYS A 582 -18.36 38.99 -5.41
C LYS A 582 -17.95 39.34 -3.98
N SER A 583 -17.71 38.33 -3.12
CA SER A 583 -17.36 38.57 -1.73
C SER A 583 -16.03 39.34 -1.60
N GLU A 584 -16.01 40.36 -0.75
CA GLU A 584 -14.79 41.12 -0.42
C GLU A 584 -14.02 40.52 0.75
N ASP A 585 -14.68 39.75 1.62
CA ASP A 585 -14.07 39.17 2.82
C ASP A 585 -13.43 37.83 2.56
N SER A 586 -13.97 37.02 1.63
CA SER A 586 -13.46 35.70 1.29
C SER A 586 -12.13 35.78 0.50
N ILE A 587 -11.07 35.23 1.05
CA ILE A 587 -9.77 35.04 0.36
C ILE A 587 -9.96 34.09 -0.82
N THR A 588 -10.68 33.01 -0.62
CA THR A 588 -11.06 32.04 -1.66
C THR A 588 -11.77 32.74 -2.81
N GLY A 589 -12.78 33.57 -2.51
CA GLY A 589 -13.50 34.35 -3.52
C GLY A 589 -12.63 35.34 -4.29
N LYS A 590 -11.60 35.92 -3.65
CA LYS A 590 -10.62 36.77 -4.33
C LYS A 590 -9.75 36.02 -5.32
N TYR A 591 -9.35 34.78 -5.01
CA TYR A 591 -8.62 33.89 -5.94
C TYR A 591 -9.52 33.42 -7.07
N LEU A 592 -10.69 32.88 -6.79
CA LEU A 592 -11.66 32.40 -7.80
C LEU A 592 -12.08 33.49 -8.79
N SER A 593 -12.25 34.74 -8.32
CA SER A 593 -12.58 35.89 -9.19
C SER A 593 -11.36 36.47 -9.93
N GLY A 594 -10.15 35.98 -9.63
CA GLY A 594 -8.88 36.43 -10.20
C GLY A 594 -8.46 37.84 -9.72
N ARG A 595 -9.06 38.38 -8.62
CA ARG A 595 -8.59 39.58 -7.94
C ARG A 595 -7.23 39.36 -7.26
N LEU A 596 -7.05 38.19 -6.65
CA LEU A 596 -5.75 37.66 -6.21
C LEU A 596 -5.30 36.57 -7.16
N ARG A 597 -4.00 36.39 -7.32
CA ARG A 597 -3.42 35.32 -8.14
C ARG A 597 -1.95 35.07 -7.83
N ILE A 598 -1.43 33.95 -8.28
CA ILE A 598 -0.01 33.64 -8.35
C ILE A 598 0.50 34.09 -9.72
N ASP A 599 1.50 34.96 -9.75
CA ASP A 599 2.04 35.50 -11.00
C ASP A 599 3.06 34.52 -11.64
N VAL A 600 3.14 34.52 -12.97
CA VAL A 600 4.16 33.77 -13.71
C VAL A 600 5.49 34.54 -13.60
N PRO A 601 6.62 33.87 -13.30
CA PRO A 601 7.94 34.51 -13.29
C PRO A 601 8.24 35.22 -14.60
N GLU A 602 8.86 36.40 -14.53
CA GLU A 602 9.16 37.20 -15.73
C GLU A 602 10.25 36.56 -16.58
N GLN A 603 11.21 35.91 -15.92
CA GLN A 603 12.30 35.21 -16.58
C GLN A 603 12.48 33.81 -15.96
N ARG A 604 12.69 32.81 -16.81
CA ARG A 604 13.04 31.45 -16.36
C ARG A 604 14.53 31.38 -16.02
N ARG A 605 14.88 30.66 -14.95
CA ARG A 605 16.26 30.44 -14.53
C ARG A 605 17.03 29.66 -15.58
N LYS A 606 18.26 30.09 -15.89
CA LYS A 606 19.14 29.37 -16.83
C LYS A 606 19.67 28.06 -16.23
N GLY A 607 19.74 27.95 -14.91
CA GLY A 607 20.32 26.82 -14.19
C GLY A 607 21.84 26.79 -14.31
N THR A 608 22.45 25.67 -13.92
CA THR A 608 23.91 25.49 -13.92
C THR A 608 24.48 25.12 -15.30
N GLY A 609 23.64 24.90 -16.32
CA GLY A 609 24.00 24.34 -17.62
C GLY A 609 24.33 22.84 -17.61
N LYS A 610 24.29 22.19 -16.43
CA LYS A 610 24.51 20.76 -16.24
C LYS A 610 23.16 20.03 -16.10
N ALA A 611 23.16 18.74 -16.42
CA ALA A 611 21.99 17.89 -16.24
C ALA A 611 22.39 16.50 -15.71
N ALA A 612 21.48 15.87 -14.99
CA ALA A 612 21.51 14.44 -14.74
C ALA A 612 20.61 13.76 -15.79
N GLU A 613 21.10 12.70 -16.42
CA GLU A 613 20.40 12.02 -17.52
C GLU A 613 20.21 10.54 -17.19
N LEU A 614 18.99 10.06 -17.34
CA LEU A 614 18.65 8.64 -17.37
C LEU A 614 18.37 8.21 -18.82
N ILE A 615 18.96 7.12 -19.26
CA ILE A 615 18.88 6.60 -20.62
C ILE A 615 18.31 5.19 -20.60
N GLY A 616 17.31 4.92 -21.45
CA GLY A 616 16.69 3.62 -21.61
C GLY A 616 15.88 3.15 -20.39
N VAL A 617 15.17 4.07 -19.75
CA VAL A 617 14.36 3.73 -18.55
C VAL A 617 13.15 2.88 -18.95
N SER A 618 13.03 1.67 -18.35
CA SER A 618 12.03 0.66 -18.73
C SER A 618 11.40 -0.04 -17.52
N GLU A 619 11.31 0.64 -16.39
CA GLU A 619 10.66 0.11 -15.18
C GLU A 619 9.15 0.30 -15.24
N HIS A 620 8.39 -0.70 -14.79
CA HIS A 620 6.92 -0.76 -14.82
C HIS A 620 6.36 -0.42 -16.22
N ASN A 621 5.58 0.66 -16.34
CA ASN A 621 4.97 1.09 -17.57
C ASN A 621 5.86 2.01 -18.44
N LEU A 622 7.07 2.39 -18.01
CA LEU A 622 7.97 3.26 -18.75
C LEU A 622 8.53 2.56 -20.00
N LYS A 623 8.40 3.22 -21.16
CA LYS A 623 8.68 2.64 -22.49
C LYS A 623 10.04 3.05 -23.04
N HIS A 624 11.13 2.60 -22.37
CA HIS A 624 12.51 2.83 -22.81
C HIS A 624 12.82 4.30 -23.09
N ILE A 625 12.44 5.16 -22.13
CA ILE A 625 12.54 6.62 -22.27
C ILE A 625 13.91 7.16 -21.89
N ASN A 626 14.30 8.28 -22.52
CA ASN A 626 15.48 9.07 -22.17
C ASN A 626 15.03 10.37 -21.55
N VAL A 627 15.54 10.70 -20.35
CA VAL A 627 15.07 11.87 -19.57
C VAL A 627 16.26 12.68 -19.11
N LYS A 628 16.13 14.02 -19.20
CA LYS A 628 17.10 14.98 -18.67
C LYS A 628 16.51 15.80 -17.53
N PHE A 629 17.21 15.79 -16.38
CA PHE A 629 16.91 16.64 -15.24
C PHE A 629 17.94 17.78 -15.19
N PRO A 630 17.62 19.00 -15.65
CA PRO A 630 18.52 20.13 -15.60
C PRO A 630 18.77 20.57 -14.16
N LEU A 631 20.05 20.79 -13.80
CA LEU A 631 20.44 21.13 -12.44
C LEU A 631 20.39 22.65 -12.19
N GLY A 632 20.10 23.04 -10.93
CA GLY A 632 19.92 24.43 -10.52
C GLY A 632 18.63 25.06 -11.06
N LYS A 633 17.58 24.28 -11.18
CA LYS A 633 16.25 24.69 -11.67
C LYS A 633 15.14 24.12 -10.80
N LEU A 634 13.97 24.75 -10.88
CA LEU A 634 12.69 24.15 -10.46
C LEU A 634 12.17 23.30 -11.63
N VAL A 635 12.27 21.96 -11.48
CA VAL A 635 11.89 20.97 -12.48
C VAL A 635 10.60 20.31 -12.03
N LEU A 636 9.57 20.37 -12.87
CA LEU A 636 8.30 19.68 -12.59
C LEU A 636 8.14 18.47 -13.49
N VAL A 637 7.69 17.38 -12.86
CA VAL A 637 7.29 16.14 -13.56
C VAL A 637 5.78 16.07 -13.53
N THR A 638 5.16 16.21 -14.69
CA THR A 638 3.72 16.31 -14.89
C THR A 638 3.17 15.16 -15.74
N GLY A 639 1.88 15.10 -15.92
CA GLY A 639 1.19 14.13 -16.77
C GLY A 639 -0.03 13.53 -16.08
N VAL A 640 -0.85 12.80 -16.81
CA VAL A 640 -2.08 12.18 -16.31
C VAL A 640 -1.81 11.16 -15.18
N SER A 641 -2.84 10.82 -14.43
CA SER A 641 -2.73 9.79 -13.38
C SER A 641 -2.28 8.46 -13.97
N GLY A 642 -1.36 7.75 -13.30
CA GLY A 642 -0.82 6.46 -13.80
C GLY A 642 0.17 6.55 -14.98
N SER A 643 0.59 7.75 -15.44
CA SER A 643 1.53 7.91 -16.58
C SER A 643 2.98 7.50 -16.29
N GLY A 644 3.33 7.17 -15.03
CA GLY A 644 4.66 6.71 -14.64
C GLY A 644 5.55 7.76 -13.96
N LYS A 645 5.00 8.90 -13.53
CA LYS A 645 5.73 9.99 -12.83
C LYS A 645 6.52 9.51 -11.62
N SER A 646 5.83 8.87 -10.67
CA SER A 646 6.46 8.37 -9.44
C SER A 646 7.46 7.24 -9.72
N THR A 647 7.21 6.39 -10.72
CA THR A 647 8.17 5.38 -11.19
C THR A 647 9.45 6.03 -11.71
N LEU A 648 9.32 7.05 -12.56
CA LEU A 648 10.48 7.77 -13.10
C LEU A 648 11.28 8.47 -12.00
N VAL A 649 10.62 9.22 -11.13
CA VAL A 649 11.28 10.07 -10.13
C VAL A 649 11.72 9.25 -8.92
N ASN A 650 10.80 8.49 -8.29
CA ASN A 650 11.08 7.84 -7.00
C ASN A 650 11.79 6.50 -7.19
N GLU A 651 11.38 5.66 -8.17
CA GLU A 651 11.97 4.33 -8.34
C GLU A 651 13.26 4.36 -9.17
N CYS A 652 13.32 5.18 -10.21
CA CYS A 652 14.48 5.19 -11.09
C CYS A 652 15.48 6.31 -10.72
N PHE A 653 15.09 7.59 -10.79
CA PHE A 653 16.01 8.71 -10.61
C PHE A 653 16.53 8.83 -9.19
N MET A 654 15.64 8.89 -8.20
CA MET A 654 15.99 9.03 -6.79
C MET A 654 16.89 7.90 -6.31
N LYS A 655 16.51 6.65 -6.61
CA LYS A 655 17.31 5.48 -6.24
C LYS A 655 18.66 5.42 -6.95
N ALA A 656 18.75 5.86 -8.20
CA ALA A 656 20.03 5.96 -8.92
C ALA A 656 20.96 7.00 -8.27
N VAL A 657 20.42 8.17 -7.87
CA VAL A 657 21.18 9.17 -7.12
C VAL A 657 21.63 8.64 -5.77
N GLN A 658 20.76 7.98 -5.03
CA GLN A 658 21.09 7.36 -3.72
C GLN A 658 22.21 6.33 -3.87
N GLN A 659 22.15 5.46 -4.88
CA GLN A 659 23.19 4.48 -5.17
C GLN A 659 24.53 5.18 -5.48
N ASN A 660 24.53 6.24 -6.29
CA ASN A 660 25.74 7.04 -6.60
C ASN A 660 26.33 7.73 -5.36
N LEU A 661 25.49 8.11 -4.38
CA LEU A 661 25.90 8.70 -3.11
C LEU A 661 26.38 7.68 -2.06
N GLY A 662 26.45 6.38 -2.43
CA GLY A 662 26.98 5.33 -1.56
C GLY A 662 25.92 4.66 -0.66
N TYR A 663 24.63 4.81 -0.93
CA TYR A 663 23.59 4.05 -0.23
C TYR A 663 23.53 2.62 -0.80
N THR A 664 24.15 1.68 -0.11
CA THR A 664 24.37 0.29 -0.58
C THR A 664 23.13 -0.61 -0.59
N ARG A 665 21.99 -0.14 -0.10
CA ARG A 665 20.75 -0.96 0.08
C ARG A 665 19.64 -0.63 -0.93
N ILE A 666 19.96 0.06 -2.00
CA ILE A 666 18.97 0.62 -2.91
C ILE A 666 19.19 0.06 -4.29
N HIS A 667 18.15 -0.60 -4.81
CA HIS A 667 18.11 -1.05 -6.19
C HIS A 667 17.24 -0.08 -6.99
N PRO A 668 17.83 0.69 -7.91
CA PRO A 668 17.05 1.55 -8.80
C PRO A 668 16.26 0.70 -9.80
N GLY A 669 15.16 1.25 -10.31
CA GLY A 669 14.40 0.65 -11.40
C GLY A 669 15.25 0.47 -12.66
N LYS A 670 14.77 -0.29 -13.62
CA LYS A 670 15.51 -0.67 -14.83
C LYS A 670 15.82 0.52 -15.74
N TYR A 671 17.10 0.73 -16.03
CA TYR A 671 17.60 1.68 -17.03
C TYR A 671 18.91 1.15 -17.64
N GLU A 672 19.29 1.65 -18.81
CA GLU A 672 20.53 1.23 -19.47
C GLU A 672 21.76 1.99 -18.96
N LYS A 673 21.63 3.32 -18.81
CA LYS A 673 22.76 4.18 -18.43
C LYS A 673 22.29 5.42 -17.70
N VAL A 674 23.12 5.87 -16.77
CA VAL A 674 22.94 7.15 -16.06
C VAL A 674 24.17 8.04 -16.25
N LYS A 675 23.98 9.36 -16.39
CA LYS A 675 25.04 10.35 -16.55
C LYS A 675 24.80 11.56 -15.63
N GLY A 676 25.86 12.25 -15.30
CA GLY A 676 25.82 13.56 -14.63
C GLY A 676 25.55 13.52 -13.11
N LEU A 677 25.43 12.35 -12.47
CA LEU A 677 25.17 12.22 -11.03
C LEU A 677 26.32 12.75 -10.16
N ASN A 678 27.55 12.80 -10.66
CA ASN A 678 28.72 13.36 -9.97
C ASN A 678 28.56 14.86 -9.63
N ASN A 679 27.58 15.54 -10.24
CA ASN A 679 27.29 16.94 -9.93
C ASN A 679 26.34 17.10 -8.71
N ILE A 680 25.91 16.00 -8.10
CA ILE A 680 24.98 15.94 -6.97
C ILE A 680 25.75 15.42 -5.75
N ASP A 681 25.74 16.18 -4.67
CA ASP A 681 26.43 15.84 -3.41
C ASP A 681 25.46 15.38 -2.30
N LYS A 682 24.20 15.74 -2.42
CA LYS A 682 23.18 15.39 -1.42
C LYS A 682 21.81 15.23 -2.08
N LEU A 683 21.03 14.27 -1.60
CA LEU A 683 19.65 14.07 -1.95
C LEU A 683 18.76 14.25 -0.71
N VAL A 684 17.67 14.96 -0.88
CA VAL A 684 16.66 15.18 0.16
C VAL A 684 15.31 14.79 -0.42
N GLN A 685 14.68 13.79 0.18
CA GLN A 685 13.31 13.39 -0.15
C GLN A 685 12.34 14.01 0.86
N ILE A 686 11.29 14.65 0.36
CA ILE A 686 10.22 15.25 1.16
C ILE A 686 8.90 14.62 0.71
N ASP A 687 8.46 13.61 1.47
CA ASP A 687 7.22 12.86 1.25
C ASP A 687 6.16 13.21 2.29
N GLN A 688 4.94 12.71 2.09
CA GLN A 688 3.79 12.92 2.97
C GLN A 688 3.77 11.96 4.19
N ASN A 689 4.77 11.09 4.35
CA ASN A 689 4.83 10.19 5.50
C ASN A 689 4.94 10.98 6.81
N PRO A 690 4.34 10.50 7.90
CA PRO A 690 4.42 11.13 9.21
C PRO A 690 5.89 11.40 9.63
N ILE A 691 6.14 12.51 10.33
CA ILE A 691 7.47 12.85 10.89
C ILE A 691 7.91 11.92 12.03
N GLY A 692 7.05 11.00 12.45
CA GLY A 692 7.33 9.97 13.44
C GLY A 692 6.09 9.10 13.68
N ARG A 693 6.30 7.92 14.26
CA ARG A 693 5.23 6.91 14.49
C ARG A 693 4.68 6.91 15.93
N THR A 694 5.22 7.76 16.80
CA THR A 694 4.86 7.77 18.21
C THR A 694 4.34 9.15 18.63
N PRO A 695 3.50 9.25 19.68
CA PRO A 695 3.03 10.51 20.24
C PRO A 695 4.14 11.45 20.73
N ARG A 696 5.38 10.96 20.90
CA ARG A 696 6.57 11.74 21.31
C ARG A 696 7.16 12.54 20.16
N SER A 697 6.95 12.13 18.92
CA SER A 697 7.40 12.88 17.76
C SER A 697 6.49 14.09 17.55
N ASN A 698 7.08 15.27 17.41
CA ASN A 698 6.36 16.53 17.21
C ASN A 698 7.20 17.51 16.38
N PRO A 699 6.63 18.63 15.88
CA PRO A 699 7.36 19.62 15.09
C PRO A 699 8.62 20.16 15.77
N ALA A 700 8.56 20.41 17.09
CA ALA A 700 9.70 20.97 17.83
C ALA A 700 10.87 19.98 17.92
N THR A 701 10.60 18.69 18.10
CA THR A 701 11.66 17.65 18.14
C THR A 701 12.24 17.37 16.76
N TYR A 702 11.38 17.32 15.73
CA TYR A 702 11.82 17.02 14.36
C TYR A 702 12.72 18.11 13.77
N THR A 703 12.37 19.38 13.97
CA THR A 703 13.17 20.51 13.52
C THR A 703 14.39 20.80 14.41
N GLY A 704 14.52 20.07 15.52
CA GLY A 704 15.60 20.24 16.48
C GLY A 704 15.55 21.57 17.26
N VAL A 705 14.45 22.32 17.19
CA VAL A 705 14.25 23.54 17.98
C VAL A 705 14.09 23.22 19.46
N PHE A 706 13.52 22.04 19.78
CA PHE A 706 13.33 21.61 21.16
C PHE A 706 14.64 21.43 21.93
N ASP A 707 15.74 21.07 21.25
CA ASP A 707 17.06 20.95 21.85
C ASP A 707 17.60 22.29 22.33
N ASP A 708 17.36 23.35 21.55
CA ASP A 708 17.74 24.71 21.91
C ASP A 708 16.82 25.23 23.03
N ILE A 709 15.54 24.97 23.00
CA ILE A 709 14.56 25.30 24.06
C ILE A 709 14.98 24.66 25.39
N ARG A 710 15.29 23.36 25.41
CA ARG A 710 15.77 22.66 26.60
C ARG A 710 17.04 23.28 27.19
N SER A 711 17.93 23.77 26.32
CA SER A 711 19.14 24.48 26.75
C SER A 711 18.82 25.81 27.42
N VAL A 712 17.81 26.54 26.97
CA VAL A 712 17.32 27.76 27.62
C VAL A 712 16.77 27.45 29.01
N PHE A 713 15.93 26.40 29.13
CA PHE A 713 15.35 26.00 30.42
C PHE A 713 16.42 25.54 31.44
N ALA A 714 17.43 24.78 30.99
CA ALA A 714 18.55 24.37 31.83
C ALA A 714 19.36 25.58 32.40
N ASN A 715 19.27 26.72 31.72
CA ASN A 715 19.94 27.95 32.14
C ASN A 715 19.10 28.88 33.00
N THR A 716 17.84 28.51 33.31
CA THR A 716 17.01 29.31 34.24
C THR A 716 17.54 29.26 35.68
N PRO A 717 17.29 30.30 36.48
CA PRO A 717 17.76 30.35 37.89
C PRO A 717 17.32 29.11 38.69
N GLU A 718 16.07 28.72 38.59
CA GLU A 718 15.48 27.55 39.31
C GLU A 718 16.15 26.24 38.93
N ALA A 719 16.41 26.04 37.59
CA ALA A 719 17.09 24.84 37.11
C ALA A 719 18.53 24.75 37.61
N ARG A 720 19.27 25.89 37.58
CA ARG A 720 20.63 25.95 38.07
C ARG A 720 20.74 25.71 39.57
N LEU A 721 19.83 26.28 40.36
CA LEU A 721 19.78 26.05 41.83
C LEU A 721 19.55 24.56 42.17
N ARG A 722 18.79 23.82 41.33
CA ARG A 722 18.51 22.41 41.54
C ARG A 722 19.49 21.46 40.83
N GLY A 723 20.49 22.01 40.13
CA GLY A 723 21.46 21.24 39.35
C GLY A 723 20.84 20.47 38.18
N TYR A 724 19.76 21.02 37.60
CA TYR A 724 19.09 20.40 36.47
C TYR A 724 19.81 20.69 35.17
N ASP A 725 20.17 19.65 34.48
CA ASP A 725 20.78 19.70 33.14
C ASP A 725 19.71 19.70 32.01
N LYS A 726 20.19 19.78 30.77
CA LYS A 726 19.36 19.74 29.57
C LYS A 726 18.53 18.44 29.47
N GLY A 727 19.04 17.32 30.04
CA GLY A 727 18.35 16.03 30.04
C GLY A 727 17.04 16.04 30.85
N ARG A 728 17.01 16.82 31.96
CA ARG A 728 15.84 16.97 32.82
C ARG A 728 14.59 17.46 32.08
N PHE A 729 14.79 18.32 31.07
CA PHE A 729 13.74 18.91 30.27
C PHE A 729 13.37 18.08 29.03
N SER A 730 13.80 16.81 28.96
CA SER A 730 13.43 15.88 27.92
C SER A 730 12.34 14.91 28.41
N PHE A 731 11.23 14.84 27.69
CA PHE A 731 10.20 13.83 27.97
C PHE A 731 10.59 12.40 27.52
N ASN A 732 11.75 12.25 26.86
CA ASN A 732 12.30 10.93 26.44
C ASN A 732 13.27 10.35 27.49
N VAL A 733 13.81 11.17 28.38
CA VAL A 733 14.85 10.78 29.34
C VAL A 733 14.26 10.64 30.74
N LYS A 734 14.70 9.59 31.45
CA LYS A 734 14.32 9.38 32.85
C LYS A 734 14.77 10.54 33.74
N GLY A 735 13.99 10.90 34.76
CA GLY A 735 14.28 11.92 35.73
C GLY A 735 13.37 13.16 35.63
N GLY A 736 13.08 13.66 34.41
CA GLY A 736 12.19 14.82 34.24
C GLY A 736 10.81 14.47 33.68
N ARG A 737 10.68 13.34 33.03
CA ARG A 737 9.43 12.88 32.45
C ARG A 737 8.49 12.27 33.51
N CYS A 738 7.21 12.21 33.18
CA CYS A 738 6.25 11.39 33.92
C CYS A 738 6.55 9.91 33.71
N GLU A 739 6.84 9.16 34.79
CA GLU A 739 7.16 7.74 34.67
C GLU A 739 5.92 6.85 34.49
N ALA A 740 4.70 7.35 34.75
CA ALA A 740 3.47 6.58 34.54
C ALA A 740 3.11 6.43 33.06
N CYS A 741 3.37 7.47 32.25
CA CYS A 741 3.17 7.44 30.79
C CYS A 741 4.49 7.47 30.00
N TRP A 742 5.64 7.35 30.68
CA TRP A 742 6.97 7.38 30.06
C TRP A 742 7.25 8.62 29.19
N GLY A 743 6.52 9.71 29.45
CA GLY A 743 6.63 10.96 28.71
C GLY A 743 5.72 11.08 27.48
N ASP A 744 4.85 10.10 27.25
CA ASP A 744 3.89 10.16 26.13
C ASP A 744 2.77 11.18 26.37
N GLY A 745 2.44 11.44 27.64
CA GLY A 745 1.29 12.26 28.04
C GLY A 745 -0.04 11.51 27.97
N VAL A 746 -0.08 10.40 27.24
CA VAL A 746 -1.26 9.55 27.03
C VAL A 746 -0.94 8.11 27.34
N LYS A 747 -1.96 7.33 27.69
CA LYS A 747 -1.93 5.86 27.73
C LYS A 747 -2.63 5.34 26.49
N VAL A 748 -2.02 4.38 25.82
CA VAL A 748 -2.61 3.70 24.67
C VAL A 748 -3.37 2.48 25.16
N ILE A 749 -4.65 2.41 24.90
CA ILE A 749 -5.48 1.23 25.16
C ILE A 749 -5.69 0.54 23.82
N SER A 750 -5.01 -0.60 23.65
CA SER A 750 -5.13 -1.38 22.41
C SER A 750 -6.48 -2.10 22.37
N MET A 751 -7.19 -1.93 21.28
CA MET A 751 -8.49 -2.53 21.02
C MET A 751 -8.35 -3.57 19.92
N ASN A 752 -8.55 -4.86 20.22
CA ASN A 752 -8.25 -5.99 19.32
C ASN A 752 -8.85 -5.91 17.91
N PHE A 753 -9.94 -5.19 17.70
CA PHE A 753 -10.64 -5.06 16.39
C PHE A 753 -10.97 -3.61 16.02
N LEU A 754 -10.61 -2.65 16.88
CA LEU A 754 -10.85 -1.21 16.67
C LEU A 754 -9.52 -0.45 16.73
N PRO A 755 -9.46 0.81 16.23
CA PRO A 755 -8.30 1.66 16.43
C PRO A 755 -7.98 1.84 17.92
N ASP A 756 -6.67 1.93 18.22
CA ASP A 756 -6.21 2.18 19.58
C ASP A 756 -6.78 3.48 20.15
N VAL A 757 -7.21 3.46 21.40
CA VAL A 757 -7.74 4.62 22.10
C VAL A 757 -6.63 5.29 22.92
N TYR A 758 -6.48 6.60 22.75
CA TYR A 758 -5.50 7.41 23.46
C TYR A 758 -6.18 8.18 24.59
N VAL A 759 -5.89 7.81 25.82
CA VAL A 759 -6.47 8.44 27.02
C VAL A 759 -5.39 9.29 27.72
N PRO A 760 -5.68 10.54 28.13
CA PRO A 760 -4.74 11.34 28.91
C PRO A 760 -4.22 10.60 30.14
N CYS A 761 -2.94 10.72 30.43
CA CYS A 761 -2.34 10.08 31.60
C CYS A 761 -2.91 10.66 32.90
N GLU A 762 -3.44 9.81 33.77
CA GLU A 762 -4.09 10.18 35.04
C GLU A 762 -3.12 10.85 36.03
N VAL A 763 -1.80 10.60 35.91
CA VAL A 763 -0.78 11.15 36.81
C VAL A 763 -0.31 12.54 36.40
N CYS A 764 0.00 12.73 35.10
CA CYS A 764 0.48 14.01 34.62
C CYS A 764 -0.59 14.82 33.86
N HIS A 765 -1.80 14.31 33.71
CA HIS A 765 -2.91 14.96 33.02
C HIS A 765 -2.52 15.51 31.64
N GLY A 766 -1.79 14.71 30.84
CA GLY A 766 -1.31 15.09 29.52
C GLY A 766 0.02 15.87 29.51
N LYS A 767 0.51 16.37 30.65
CA LYS A 767 1.67 17.29 30.71
C LYS A 767 3.03 16.68 30.41
N ARG A 768 3.16 15.36 30.30
CA ARG A 768 4.37 14.61 29.93
C ARG A 768 5.51 14.61 30.96
N TYR A 769 5.58 15.60 31.86
CA TYR A 769 6.63 15.81 32.84
C TYR A 769 6.15 15.59 34.28
N ASN A 770 7.10 15.41 35.18
CA ASN A 770 6.85 15.44 36.60
C ASN A 770 6.71 16.89 37.09
N GLU A 771 6.11 17.06 38.27
CA GLU A 771 5.76 18.36 38.83
C GLU A 771 6.99 19.23 39.12
N GLU A 772 8.10 18.63 39.58
CA GLU A 772 9.33 19.39 39.90
C GLU A 772 9.95 19.99 38.64
N THR A 773 9.87 19.33 37.49
CA THR A 773 10.37 19.87 36.21
C THR A 773 9.51 21.03 35.73
N LEU A 774 8.17 20.94 35.95
CA LEU A 774 7.23 21.98 35.57
C LEU A 774 7.36 23.29 36.41
N GLN A 775 7.98 23.20 37.60
CA GLN A 775 8.26 24.39 38.42
C GLN A 775 9.33 25.31 37.82
N CYS A 776 10.19 24.82 36.90
CA CYS A 776 11.17 25.64 36.23
C CYS A 776 10.50 26.46 35.12
N THR A 777 10.59 27.79 35.16
CA THR A 777 9.92 28.67 34.21
C THR A 777 10.89 29.57 33.46
N PHE A 778 10.56 29.88 32.21
CA PHE A 778 11.19 30.89 31.39
C PHE A 778 10.15 31.93 31.00
N LYS A 779 10.34 33.20 31.43
CA LYS A 779 9.36 34.27 31.26
C LYS A 779 7.93 33.88 31.72
N GLY A 780 7.84 33.15 32.85
CA GLY A 780 6.57 32.72 33.42
C GLY A 780 5.90 31.52 32.75
N LYS A 781 6.55 30.89 31.78
CA LYS A 781 6.07 29.68 31.08
C LYS A 781 6.95 28.49 31.42
N ASN A 782 6.35 27.34 31.76
CA ASN A 782 7.06 26.08 31.94
C ASN A 782 7.29 25.36 30.61
N ILE A 783 8.05 24.26 30.63
CA ILE A 783 8.40 23.52 29.40
C ILE A 783 7.18 22.91 28.69
N TYR A 784 6.14 22.52 29.43
CA TYR A 784 4.89 22.03 28.85
C TYR A 784 4.08 23.16 28.21
N ASP A 785 3.98 24.31 28.85
CA ASP A 785 3.31 25.49 28.29
C ASP A 785 3.93 25.86 26.93
N VAL A 786 5.26 25.75 26.81
CA VAL A 786 5.95 26.01 25.54
C VAL A 786 5.60 24.97 24.47
N LEU A 787 5.40 23.70 24.85
CA LEU A 787 4.96 22.68 23.88
C LEU A 787 3.51 22.91 23.42
N GLU A 788 2.66 23.47 24.27
CA GLU A 788 1.28 23.83 23.93
C GLU A 788 1.14 25.13 23.13
N MET A 789 2.20 25.95 23.09
CA MET A 789 2.20 27.17 22.28
C MET A 789 2.22 26.85 20.79
N THR A 790 1.59 27.72 20.02
CA THR A 790 1.76 27.76 18.56
C THR A 790 3.20 28.21 18.20
N VAL A 791 3.60 27.92 16.98
CA VAL A 791 4.91 28.38 16.45
C VAL A 791 5.01 29.91 16.49
N GLU A 792 3.91 30.63 16.20
CA GLU A 792 3.84 32.10 16.27
C GLU A 792 4.05 32.62 17.70
N GLU A 793 3.33 32.09 18.69
CA GLU A 793 3.51 32.45 20.10
C GLU A 793 4.92 32.12 20.60
N GLY A 794 5.45 30.95 20.16
CA GLY A 794 6.84 30.58 20.44
C GLY A 794 7.85 31.56 19.84
N LEU A 795 7.60 32.08 18.65
CA LEU A 795 8.46 33.08 17.98
C LEU A 795 8.51 34.37 18.78
N GLU A 796 7.42 34.82 19.34
CA GLU A 796 7.33 35.99 20.22
C GLU A 796 8.06 35.73 21.54
N LEU A 797 7.82 34.59 22.20
CA LEU A 797 8.46 34.26 23.49
C LEU A 797 9.98 34.23 23.36
N PHE A 798 10.50 33.64 22.28
CA PHE A 798 11.93 33.45 22.03
C PHE A 798 12.53 34.49 21.07
N ALA A 799 11.92 35.64 20.88
CA ALA A 799 12.40 36.73 19.99
C ALA A 799 13.90 37.07 20.19
N ASN A 800 14.37 37.04 21.44
CA ASN A 800 15.76 37.35 21.82
C ASN A 800 16.68 36.12 21.81
N GLN A 801 16.24 34.97 21.28
CA GLN A 801 17.03 33.73 21.17
C GLN A 801 17.25 33.40 19.68
N PRO A 802 18.34 33.90 19.03
CA PRO A 802 18.49 33.86 17.58
C PRO A 802 18.37 32.44 16.98
N LYS A 803 18.94 31.42 17.66
CA LYS A 803 18.88 30.03 17.20
C LYS A 803 17.44 29.50 17.16
N ILE A 804 16.68 29.74 18.22
CA ILE A 804 15.27 29.29 18.32
C ILE A 804 14.43 30.12 17.34
N ARG A 805 14.56 31.43 17.35
CA ARG A 805 13.83 32.35 16.48
C ARG A 805 13.95 31.97 15.00
N ASN A 806 15.18 31.72 14.51
CA ASN A 806 15.40 31.40 13.10
C ASN A 806 14.73 30.08 12.71
N LYS A 807 14.73 29.08 13.60
CA LYS A 807 14.06 27.80 13.36
C LYS A 807 12.53 27.93 13.38
N LEU A 808 11.98 28.72 14.28
CA LEU A 808 10.54 28.98 14.34
C LEU A 808 10.09 29.83 13.14
N GLN A 809 10.91 30.80 12.70
CA GLN A 809 10.63 31.60 11.52
C GLN A 809 10.51 30.73 10.26
N THR A 810 11.39 29.76 10.06
CA THR A 810 11.24 28.84 8.90
C THR A 810 9.94 28.02 8.92
N LEU A 811 9.41 27.69 10.11
CA LEU A 811 8.10 27.06 10.24
C LEU A 811 6.97 28.04 9.87
N CYS A 812 7.07 29.31 10.25
CA CYS A 812 6.11 30.34 9.83
C CYS A 812 6.17 30.59 8.32
N ASP A 813 7.37 30.63 7.73
CA ASP A 813 7.58 30.88 6.30
C ASP A 813 6.93 29.80 5.41
N VAL A 814 6.87 28.55 5.89
CA VAL A 814 6.16 27.46 5.20
C VAL A 814 4.66 27.40 5.53
N GLY A 815 4.12 28.41 6.25
CA GLY A 815 2.70 28.50 6.58
C GLY A 815 2.25 27.62 7.74
N LEU A 816 3.14 27.25 8.67
CA LEU A 816 2.86 26.41 9.84
C LEU A 816 2.86 27.18 11.17
N GLY A 817 2.65 28.49 11.13
CA GLY A 817 2.64 29.35 12.32
C GLY A 817 1.59 28.94 13.37
N TYR A 818 0.48 28.41 12.92
CA TYR A 818 -0.66 27.97 13.74
C TYR A 818 -0.44 26.65 14.48
N LEU A 819 0.53 25.80 14.05
CA LEU A 819 0.78 24.51 14.68
C LEU A 819 1.32 24.67 16.10
N LYS A 820 0.85 23.81 17.03
CA LYS A 820 1.48 23.71 18.35
C LYS A 820 2.84 23.04 18.24
N LEU A 821 3.83 23.56 18.97
CA LEU A 821 5.20 23.03 19.00
C LEU A 821 5.25 21.55 19.43
N GLY A 822 4.42 21.14 20.38
CA GLY A 822 4.31 19.78 20.91
C GLY A 822 3.23 18.91 20.27
N GLN A 823 2.59 19.36 19.19
CA GLN A 823 1.55 18.59 18.50
C GLN A 823 2.08 17.22 18.06
N SER A 824 1.34 16.15 18.38
CA SER A 824 1.76 14.79 18.02
C SER A 824 1.87 14.62 16.51
N SER A 825 2.90 13.92 16.05
CA SER A 825 3.05 13.59 14.62
C SER A 825 1.88 12.78 14.05
N THR A 826 1.16 12.05 14.91
CA THR A 826 0.01 11.21 14.51
C THR A 826 -1.25 12.03 14.23
N THR A 827 -1.29 13.30 14.67
CA THR A 827 -2.42 14.22 14.42
C THR A 827 -2.17 15.22 13.29
N LEU A 828 -0.95 15.22 12.71
CA LEU A 828 -0.62 16.06 11.57
C LEU A 828 -1.20 15.46 10.27
N SER A 829 -1.72 16.33 9.42
CA SER A 829 -2.04 15.97 8.04
C SER A 829 -0.76 15.65 7.24
N GLY A 830 -0.89 14.91 6.13
CA GLY A 830 0.25 14.59 5.25
C GLY A 830 0.98 15.85 4.75
N GLY A 831 0.22 16.89 4.36
CA GLY A 831 0.77 18.17 3.92
C GLY A 831 1.48 18.95 5.04
N GLU A 832 0.96 18.94 6.27
CA GLU A 832 1.65 19.54 7.43
C GLU A 832 2.96 18.82 7.74
N ALA A 833 2.95 17.47 7.77
CA ALA A 833 4.16 16.68 7.98
C ALA A 833 5.23 16.98 6.91
N GLN A 834 4.84 17.09 5.66
CA GLN A 834 5.71 17.42 4.54
C GLN A 834 6.32 18.83 4.70
N ARG A 835 5.52 19.82 5.08
CA ARG A 835 6.00 21.21 5.33
C ARG A 835 6.94 21.30 6.54
N VAL A 836 6.70 20.50 7.60
CA VAL A 836 7.64 20.39 8.74
C VAL A 836 9.01 19.84 8.28
N LYS A 837 9.01 18.81 7.41
CA LYS A 837 10.23 18.26 6.80
C LYS A 837 10.95 19.33 5.97
N LEU A 838 10.21 20.06 5.14
CA LEU A 838 10.73 21.15 4.32
C LEU A 838 11.37 22.24 5.19
N ALA A 839 10.69 22.70 6.25
CA ALA A 839 11.22 23.68 7.19
C ALA A 839 12.53 23.21 7.87
N SER A 840 12.60 21.91 8.23
CA SER A 840 13.82 21.34 8.82
C SER A 840 15.00 21.34 7.84
N GLU A 841 14.77 21.09 6.55
CA GLU A 841 15.85 21.14 5.54
C GLU A 841 16.29 22.56 5.20
N LEU A 842 15.38 23.53 5.19
CA LEU A 842 15.70 24.95 4.99
C LEU A 842 16.66 25.53 6.04
N GLN A 843 16.66 24.96 7.24
CA GLN A 843 17.55 25.39 8.33
C GLN A 843 19.01 24.94 8.11
N LYS A 844 19.25 24.00 7.20
CA LYS A 844 20.56 23.44 6.92
C LYS A 844 21.30 24.31 5.90
N ARG A 845 22.64 24.38 6.01
CA ARG A 845 23.45 25.12 5.05
C ARG A 845 23.33 24.51 3.64
N ALA A 846 23.00 25.35 2.67
CA ALA A 846 22.93 24.95 1.27
C ALA A 846 24.35 24.71 0.70
N THR A 847 24.50 23.63 -0.10
CA THR A 847 25.75 23.31 -0.79
C THR A 847 25.75 23.81 -2.25
N GLY A 848 24.56 24.13 -2.79
CA GLY A 848 24.35 24.49 -4.20
C GLY A 848 24.40 23.31 -5.16
N LYS A 849 24.48 22.06 -4.65
CA LYS A 849 24.49 20.82 -5.43
C LYS A 849 23.50 19.78 -4.87
N THR A 850 22.64 20.20 -3.94
CA THR A 850 21.62 19.33 -3.36
C THR A 850 20.44 19.18 -4.32
N VAL A 851 19.94 17.97 -4.48
CA VAL A 851 18.68 17.68 -5.17
C VAL A 851 17.59 17.43 -4.14
N TYR A 852 16.52 18.21 -4.23
CA TYR A 852 15.30 18.05 -3.44
C TYR A 852 14.24 17.37 -4.32
N ILE A 853 13.61 16.32 -3.82
CA ILE A 853 12.49 15.62 -4.48
C ILE A 853 11.26 15.75 -3.61
N LEU A 854 10.21 16.32 -4.17
CA LEU A 854 8.91 16.49 -3.52
C LEU A 854 7.83 15.77 -4.34
N ASP A 855 6.95 15.08 -3.64
CA ASP A 855 5.82 14.38 -4.25
C ASP A 855 4.52 15.05 -3.81
N GLU A 856 3.81 15.66 -4.77
CA GLU A 856 2.54 16.38 -4.62
C GLU A 856 2.50 17.34 -3.39
N PRO A 857 3.42 18.31 -3.27
CA PRO A 857 3.52 19.14 -2.08
C PRO A 857 2.37 20.14 -1.89
N THR A 858 1.49 20.30 -2.88
CA THR A 858 0.31 21.18 -2.78
C THR A 858 -0.92 20.50 -2.18
N THR A 859 -0.81 19.22 -1.83
CA THR A 859 -1.88 18.44 -1.20
C THR A 859 -2.42 19.14 0.04
N GLY A 860 -3.74 19.36 0.11
CA GLY A 860 -4.40 19.99 1.26
C GLY A 860 -4.12 21.49 1.41
N LEU A 861 -3.58 22.15 0.39
CA LEU A 861 -3.23 23.56 0.44
C LEU A 861 -4.24 24.44 -0.30
N HIS A 862 -4.69 25.48 0.38
CA HIS A 862 -5.38 26.58 -0.27
C HIS A 862 -4.42 27.35 -1.19
N THR A 863 -4.93 28.02 -2.22
CA THR A 863 -4.12 28.76 -3.22
C THR A 863 -3.18 29.79 -2.58
N ASP A 864 -3.56 30.41 -1.45
CA ASP A 864 -2.67 31.32 -0.71
C ASP A 864 -1.47 30.59 -0.08
N ASP A 865 -1.71 29.39 0.46
CA ASP A 865 -0.63 28.55 1.00
C ASP A 865 0.27 28.01 -0.12
N VAL A 866 -0.30 27.69 -1.30
CA VAL A 866 0.47 27.31 -2.50
C VAL A 866 1.41 28.45 -2.93
N LYS A 867 0.97 29.70 -2.87
CA LYS A 867 1.81 30.89 -3.15
C LYS A 867 3.03 30.96 -2.22
N ARG A 868 2.83 30.70 -0.93
CA ARG A 868 3.92 30.67 0.06
C ARG A 868 4.88 29.52 -0.21
N LEU A 869 4.35 28.34 -0.53
CA LEU A 869 5.14 27.17 -0.89
C LEU A 869 6.03 27.45 -2.12
N ILE A 870 5.47 28.04 -3.18
CA ILE A 870 6.24 28.40 -4.38
C ILE A 870 7.42 29.33 -4.00
N ALA A 871 7.18 30.36 -3.20
CA ALA A 871 8.25 31.26 -2.76
C ALA A 871 9.38 30.53 -2.02
N VAL A 872 9.04 29.53 -1.20
CA VAL A 872 10.00 28.68 -0.51
C VAL A 872 10.79 27.80 -1.48
N LEU A 873 10.12 27.17 -2.45
CA LEU A 873 10.79 26.33 -3.47
C LEU A 873 11.73 27.18 -4.33
N GLU A 874 11.32 28.38 -4.72
CA GLU A 874 12.14 29.33 -5.46
C GLU A 874 13.39 29.75 -4.64
N ALA A 875 13.24 30.05 -3.35
CA ALA A 875 14.36 30.39 -2.48
C ALA A 875 15.39 29.25 -2.39
N ILE A 876 14.95 27.96 -2.38
CA ILE A 876 15.85 26.81 -2.42
C ILE A 876 16.63 26.78 -3.74
N VAL A 877 15.96 26.99 -4.87
CA VAL A 877 16.60 26.99 -6.21
C VAL A 877 17.57 28.14 -6.35
N ASP A 878 17.26 29.32 -5.82
CA ASP A 878 18.09 30.52 -5.87
C ASP A 878 19.43 30.35 -5.12
N THR A 879 19.51 29.41 -4.19
CA THR A 879 20.78 29.00 -3.55
C THR A 879 21.63 28.05 -4.42
N GLY A 880 21.23 27.78 -5.69
CA GLY A 880 21.93 26.93 -6.63
C GLY A 880 21.51 25.45 -6.60
N ASN A 881 20.59 25.06 -5.72
CA ASN A 881 20.10 23.71 -5.60
C ASN A 881 19.11 23.36 -6.71
N THR A 882 18.84 22.07 -6.88
CA THR A 882 17.83 21.57 -7.82
C THR A 882 16.60 21.10 -7.05
N VAL A 883 15.43 21.51 -7.49
CA VAL A 883 14.15 21.05 -6.91
C VAL A 883 13.37 20.31 -8.00
N ILE A 884 13.06 19.05 -7.75
CA ILE A 884 12.24 18.20 -8.63
C ILE A 884 10.92 17.94 -7.91
N VAL A 885 9.83 18.31 -8.55
CA VAL A 885 8.48 18.19 -7.97
C VAL A 885 7.59 17.38 -8.90
N ILE A 886 6.93 16.36 -8.36
CA ILE A 886 5.81 15.70 -9.04
C ILE A 886 4.57 16.50 -8.70
N GLU A 887 3.88 17.06 -9.68
CA GLU A 887 2.76 17.97 -9.44
C GLU A 887 1.68 17.95 -10.52
N HIS A 888 0.45 18.30 -10.08
CA HIS A 888 -0.72 18.48 -10.95
C HIS A 888 -1.31 19.89 -10.87
N ASN A 889 -0.93 20.66 -9.84
CA ASN A 889 -1.42 22.02 -9.63
C ASN A 889 -0.86 22.97 -10.68
N LEU A 890 -1.75 23.57 -11.49
CA LEU A 890 -1.36 24.49 -12.59
C LEU A 890 -0.64 25.75 -12.12
N ASP A 891 -0.91 26.21 -10.90
CA ASP A 891 -0.25 27.39 -10.33
C ASP A 891 1.23 27.13 -10.05
N VAL A 892 1.58 25.93 -9.59
CA VAL A 892 2.99 25.53 -9.45
C VAL A 892 3.62 25.26 -10.80
N ILE A 893 2.90 24.56 -11.70
CA ILE A 893 3.41 24.21 -13.03
C ILE A 893 3.75 25.45 -13.85
N LYS A 894 2.92 26.51 -13.81
CA LYS A 894 3.23 27.76 -14.54
C LYS A 894 4.46 28.51 -13.99
N CYS A 895 4.88 28.23 -12.74
CA CYS A 895 6.06 28.83 -12.11
C CYS A 895 7.36 28.06 -12.35
N ALA A 896 7.30 26.85 -12.93
CA ALA A 896 8.46 26.00 -13.19
C ALA A 896 9.48 26.61 -14.14
N ASP A 897 10.77 26.26 -14.00
CA ASP A 897 11.81 26.56 -14.96
C ASP A 897 11.89 25.52 -16.09
N TRP A 898 11.47 24.26 -15.78
CA TRP A 898 11.49 23.13 -16.71
C TRP A 898 10.38 22.15 -16.35
N ILE A 899 9.73 21.61 -17.35
CA ILE A 899 8.68 20.58 -17.23
C ILE A 899 9.10 19.33 -17.99
N ILE A 900 8.80 18.18 -17.42
CA ILE A 900 8.87 16.85 -18.02
C ILE A 900 7.46 16.28 -17.96
N ASP A 901 6.76 16.22 -19.09
CA ASP A 901 5.37 15.77 -19.18
C ASP A 901 5.27 14.34 -19.70
N LEU A 902 4.70 13.43 -18.88
CA LEU A 902 4.54 12.02 -19.21
C LEU A 902 3.09 11.73 -19.64
N GLY A 903 2.95 10.78 -20.54
CA GLY A 903 1.64 10.35 -21.04
C GLY A 903 1.79 9.33 -22.18
N PRO A 904 0.83 9.34 -23.16
CA PRO A 904 -0.34 10.23 -23.28
C PRO A 904 -1.45 9.88 -22.30
N GLU A 905 -1.52 8.61 -21.84
CA GLU A 905 -2.53 8.06 -20.95
C GLU A 905 -1.87 7.44 -19.69
N GLY A 906 -2.68 6.80 -18.84
CA GLY A 906 -2.21 6.00 -17.71
C GLY A 906 -1.93 4.54 -18.08
N GLY A 907 -1.24 3.80 -17.18
CA GLY A 907 -0.98 2.36 -17.33
C GLY A 907 -0.21 2.00 -18.60
N ASP A 908 -0.64 0.94 -19.29
CA ASP A 908 0.02 0.40 -20.48
C ASP A 908 0.08 1.37 -21.66
N ASN A 909 -0.84 2.32 -21.73
CA ASN A 909 -0.90 3.34 -22.75
C ASN A 909 -0.10 4.61 -22.39
N GLY A 910 0.51 4.64 -21.20
CA GLY A 910 1.38 5.71 -20.71
C GLY A 910 2.86 5.41 -20.88
N GLY A 911 3.68 6.03 -20.03
CA GLY A 911 5.11 5.73 -19.89
C GLY A 911 6.01 6.35 -20.95
N MET A 912 5.54 7.34 -21.71
CA MET A 912 6.33 8.09 -22.67
C MET A 912 6.49 9.56 -22.26
N ILE A 913 7.56 10.21 -22.72
CA ILE A 913 7.70 11.67 -22.61
C ILE A 913 6.93 12.29 -23.77
N ILE A 914 5.94 13.10 -23.44
CA ILE A 914 5.09 13.79 -24.44
C ILE A 914 5.67 15.16 -24.77
N ALA A 915 6.16 15.85 -23.73
CA ALA A 915 6.80 17.15 -23.89
C ALA A 915 7.87 17.35 -22.81
N GLU A 916 8.95 18.07 -23.17
CA GLU A 916 9.90 18.59 -22.21
C GLU A 916 10.32 20.01 -22.61
N GLY A 917 10.53 20.89 -21.63
CA GLY A 917 10.91 22.28 -21.90
C GLY A 917 10.36 23.26 -20.87
N THR A 918 10.39 24.56 -21.22
CA THR A 918 9.77 25.58 -20.38
C THR A 918 8.23 25.44 -20.44
N PRO A 919 7.49 25.98 -19.44
CA PRO A 919 6.04 25.96 -19.44
C PRO A 919 5.42 26.49 -20.75
N GLU A 920 6.02 27.50 -21.37
CA GLU A 920 5.58 28.08 -22.62
C GLU A 920 5.74 27.09 -23.79
N GLN A 921 6.84 26.34 -23.84
CA GLN A 921 7.10 25.34 -24.87
C GLN A 921 6.14 24.14 -24.72
N VAL A 922 5.92 23.67 -23.50
CA VAL A 922 4.98 22.57 -23.23
C VAL A 922 3.54 22.97 -23.58
N ALA A 923 3.14 24.23 -23.33
CA ALA A 923 1.83 24.76 -23.68
C ALA A 923 1.55 24.83 -25.19
N GLU A 924 2.60 24.82 -26.02
CA GLU A 924 2.48 24.78 -27.49
C GLU A 924 2.31 23.37 -28.05
N ASN A 925 2.61 22.31 -27.27
CA ASN A 925 2.47 20.94 -27.70
C ASN A 925 1.00 20.46 -27.62
N PRO A 926 0.36 20.15 -28.78
CA PRO A 926 -1.05 19.75 -28.80
C PRO A 926 -1.30 18.36 -28.18
N ASN A 927 -0.28 17.52 -28.07
CA ASN A 927 -0.39 16.17 -27.52
C ASN A 927 -0.23 16.14 -25.99
N SER A 928 0.20 17.25 -25.38
CA SER A 928 0.32 17.38 -23.92
C SER A 928 -0.99 17.83 -23.30
N TRP A 929 -1.62 16.98 -22.51
CA TRP A 929 -2.78 17.37 -21.73
C TRP A 929 -2.46 18.50 -20.76
N THR A 930 -1.36 18.39 -20.03
CA THR A 930 -0.86 19.46 -19.15
C THR A 930 -0.68 20.76 -19.92
N GLY A 931 -0.08 20.69 -21.13
CA GLY A 931 0.12 21.85 -22.01
C GLY A 931 -1.17 22.54 -22.43
N GLN A 932 -2.23 21.77 -22.74
CA GLN A 932 -3.52 22.32 -23.13
C GLN A 932 -4.17 23.14 -22.00
N TYR A 933 -4.15 22.64 -20.75
CA TYR A 933 -4.65 23.38 -19.59
C TYR A 933 -3.76 24.57 -19.25
N LEU A 934 -2.44 24.40 -19.30
CA LEU A 934 -1.45 25.44 -19.03
C LEU A 934 -1.59 26.62 -20.02
N LYS A 935 -1.89 26.35 -21.28
CA LYS A 935 -2.11 27.38 -22.32
C LYS A 935 -3.22 28.37 -21.95
N LYS A 936 -4.30 27.87 -21.34
CA LYS A 936 -5.40 28.71 -20.83
C LYS A 936 -4.91 29.68 -19.75
N THR A 937 -4.17 29.12 -18.77
CA THR A 937 -3.63 29.87 -17.63
C THR A 937 -2.59 30.92 -18.06
N LEU A 938 -1.68 30.57 -18.98
CA LEU A 938 -0.65 31.49 -19.51
C LEU A 938 -1.23 32.63 -20.38
N LYS A 939 -2.23 32.33 -21.24
CA LYS A 939 -2.89 33.34 -22.08
C LYS A 939 -3.61 34.39 -21.24
N TRP A 940 -4.28 33.98 -20.20
CA TRP A 940 -4.99 34.89 -19.30
C TRP A 940 -4.04 35.87 -18.61
N THR A 941 -2.83 35.45 -18.29
CA THR A 941 -1.76 36.28 -17.72
C THR A 941 -1.22 37.32 -18.69
N LYS A 942 -1.06 36.98 -20.00
CA LYS A 942 -0.61 37.92 -21.05
C LYS A 942 -1.65 39.02 -21.34
N ALA A 943 -2.92 38.64 -21.50
CA ALA A 943 -3.98 39.61 -21.82
C ALA A 943 -4.20 40.68 -20.74
N LYS A 944 -3.95 40.35 -19.47
CA LYS A 944 -4.03 41.33 -18.39
C LYS A 944 -2.80 42.23 -18.27
N LYS A 945 -1.59 41.74 -18.61
CA LYS A 945 -0.40 42.63 -18.69
C LYS A 945 -0.59 43.72 -19.75
N GLU A 946 -1.15 43.39 -20.91
CA GLU A 946 -1.45 44.36 -21.98
C GLU A 946 -2.53 45.39 -21.58
N LYS A 947 -3.52 44.99 -20.73
CA LYS A 947 -4.54 45.93 -20.20
C LYS A 947 -4.03 46.84 -19.07
N LYS A 948 -2.93 46.49 -18.38
CA LYS A 948 -2.27 47.34 -17.38
C LYS A 948 -1.27 48.34 -17.98
N GLN A 949 -0.81 48.07 -19.22
CA GLN A 949 0.09 48.98 -19.96
C GLN A 949 -0.66 49.98 -20.85
N LYS A 950 -1.97 49.82 -21.05
CA LYS A 950 -2.87 50.81 -21.63
C LYS A 950 -3.63 51.52 -20.48
#